data_3f956a37353c09ecc556c49f49a4e411
#
_entry.id   3f956a37353c09ecc556c49f49a4e411
#
_cell.length_a   1.000
_cell.length_b   1.000
_cell.length_c   1.000
_cell.angle_alpha   90.00
_cell.angle_beta   90.00
_cell.angle_gamma   90.00
#
_symmetry.space_group_name_H-M   'P 1'
#
loop_
_entity.id
_entity.type
_entity.pdbx_description
1 polymer ?
#
loop_
_entity_poly.entity_id
_entity_poly.type
_entity_poly.pdbx_seq_one_letter_code
_entity_poly.pdbx_strand_id
1 'polypeptide(L)'
;VALSRRDLIKASATFALVSPRAAGLRLAMGPILGTSGDYDPVALVDPMVGTGAHGHTTPAACLPYGMVQLGPDTDTGRWDACSGYHHDDATIMGFSHNHLSGTGASDLMDVLVVPRTGPLVLDPGTRERPEGSYRQAFDHADERAEPGYYAVRLKDSGIAVELTATARTGMHRYRFPAAGHLLIDLTHGARPAPDPISLRDDPARDTDVTEAMLQIAGPDLIVGSRHVHEWADGRQIHFAMRVSCALDQVRFFNADVEAPAGTRGIAGALLKLAIMLPDAATAPVLVKVALSGVDVAGAIANLDAEAPDWDFDQVRRAARGTWTAQLGRVRVFGGTAEQQGTMASALYHTAIAPNLFIDSDGRYRGMDSAVHSTTQAVGNFSAYSLWDTYRAFHPLLTLVDPERCGQFVRNLVTMAHESPFGLPIWPLQGIETHCMIGWHVVVVIAEALVKGVKGIDVAALWPIVRSLAFDDDGHGLEPYRRLGYIPADTVRESASKTLEYGIDDWAMAVIADAAGAHDDAAKLRARSHNWRTLYDPQTGFVRPRLSDGTFAEPFDPRALGHDSRHWRDFTECNAWQATFLAQHDVPGMIAVMGGDAAFEARLDALFAADSTLLPDAPPDISGMIGQYAQGNEPSHHVAYLYAWCGVPWKTQARVRAIMDTLYNATPAGLPGNDDCGQMSAWYVLSALGIYPVDPVSGIWIFGTPLFPRAEVMVGGGRLVIEAPGVGPDAIYVQRVHWNGRVWNRSWIAHAELARGGHLVFEMGSHPNRDFGRAPESRPPRFESIALP
;
A
#
# COMPACT_ATOMS: atom_id res chain seq x y z
N VAL A 1 -40.33 10.72 11.21
CA VAL A 1 -40.89 9.38 11.18
C VAL A 1 -39.78 8.46 10.75
N ALA A 2 -39.21 7.79 11.72
CA ALA A 2 -38.08 6.88 11.50
C ALA A 2 -38.56 5.62 10.78
N LEU A 3 -37.98 5.35 9.61
CA LEU A 3 -38.21 4.10 8.89
C LEU A 3 -37.41 2.98 9.61
N SER A 4 -38.03 1.85 9.84
CA SER A 4 -37.43 0.73 10.55
C SER A 4 -36.46 -0.05 9.66
N ARG A 5 -35.45 -0.71 10.27
CA ARG A 5 -34.48 -1.59 9.60
C ARG A 5 -35.10 -2.68 8.67
N ARG A 6 -36.38 -3.01 8.87
CA ARG A 6 -37.10 -3.97 8.03
C ARG A 6 -37.54 -3.44 6.66
N ASP A 7 -37.57 -2.12 6.48
CA ASP A 7 -38.00 -1.50 5.23
C ASP A 7 -36.84 -1.34 4.24
N LEU A 8 -35.59 -1.28 4.72
CA LEU A 8 -34.37 -1.27 3.89
C LEU A 8 -34.05 -2.65 3.28
N ILE A 9 -34.40 -3.75 3.97
CA ILE A 9 -34.11 -5.12 3.48
C ILE A 9 -35.09 -5.55 2.38
N LYS A 10 -36.23 -4.89 2.23
CA LYS A 10 -37.21 -5.20 1.19
C LYS A 10 -36.99 -4.50 -0.15
N ALA A 11 -36.07 -3.55 -0.22
CA ALA A 11 -35.74 -2.83 -1.45
C ALA A 11 -34.71 -3.55 -2.34
N SER A 12 -34.03 -4.59 -1.86
CA SER A 12 -32.96 -5.30 -2.57
C SER A 12 -33.39 -6.59 -3.28
N ALA A 13 -34.66 -6.90 -3.34
CA ALA A 13 -35.15 -8.17 -3.89
C ALA A 13 -36.23 -8.01 -4.96
N THR A 14 -36.02 -7.18 -5.99
CA THR A 14 -36.85 -7.26 -7.19
C THR A 14 -36.13 -6.63 -8.40
N PHE A 15 -35.15 -7.31 -8.97
CA PHE A 15 -34.80 -7.16 -10.37
C PHE A 15 -35.30 -8.37 -11.12
N ALA A 16 -36.54 -8.24 -11.60
CA ALA A 16 -37.17 -9.20 -12.49
C ALA A 16 -36.56 -9.10 -13.88
N LEU A 17 -36.28 -10.27 -14.45
CA LEU A 17 -35.94 -10.52 -15.83
C LEU A 17 -36.86 -9.74 -16.78
N VAL A 18 -36.31 -8.78 -17.50
CA VAL A 18 -36.92 -8.24 -18.73
C VAL A 18 -35.94 -8.54 -19.85
N SER A 19 -36.29 -9.48 -20.70
CA SER A 19 -35.63 -9.75 -21.97
C SER A 19 -35.85 -8.57 -22.93
N PRO A 20 -34.81 -7.97 -23.51
CA PRO A 20 -34.99 -7.11 -24.68
C PRO A 20 -34.89 -7.95 -25.95
N ARG A 21 -35.91 -7.83 -26.77
CA ARG A 21 -35.92 -8.28 -28.16
C ARG A 21 -34.81 -7.62 -28.95
N ALA A 22 -34.17 -8.43 -29.77
CA ALA A 22 -33.13 -8.04 -30.72
C ALA A 22 -33.58 -6.87 -31.62
N ALA A 23 -32.86 -5.76 -31.55
CA ALA A 23 -32.72 -4.79 -32.62
C ALA A 23 -31.24 -4.70 -32.96
N GLY A 24 -30.91 -5.18 -34.16
CA GLY A 24 -29.53 -5.23 -34.62
C GLY A 24 -28.92 -3.85 -34.79
N LEU A 25 -27.97 -3.52 -33.93
CA LEU A 25 -26.95 -2.53 -34.23
C LEU A 25 -25.62 -3.29 -34.44
N ARG A 26 -25.22 -3.42 -35.69
CA ARG A 26 -23.85 -3.78 -36.04
C ARG A 26 -22.95 -2.63 -35.63
N LEU A 27 -22.35 -2.72 -34.45
CA LEU A 27 -21.16 -1.95 -34.10
C LEU A 27 -19.99 -2.57 -34.85
N ALA A 28 -19.50 -1.84 -35.84
CA ALA A 28 -18.26 -2.17 -36.52
C ALA A 28 -17.12 -2.14 -35.48
N MET A 29 -16.64 -3.31 -35.08
CA MET A 29 -15.37 -3.44 -34.39
C MET A 29 -14.24 -3.14 -35.39
N GLY A 30 -13.78 -1.89 -35.43
CA GLY A 30 -12.51 -1.54 -36.04
C GLY A 30 -11.39 -1.94 -35.09
N PRO A 31 -10.25 -2.46 -35.59
CA PRO A 31 -9.12 -2.75 -34.74
C PRO A 31 -8.49 -1.44 -34.27
N ILE A 32 -8.66 -1.07 -33.00
CA ILE A 32 -7.83 -0.04 -32.39
C ILE A 32 -6.49 -0.72 -32.01
N LEU A 33 -5.68 -0.97 -33.01
CA LEU A 33 -4.25 -1.12 -32.84
C LEU A 33 -3.68 0.31 -32.85
N GLY A 34 -3.68 0.96 -31.69
CA GLY A 34 -2.96 2.21 -31.49
C GLY A 34 -1.48 1.97 -31.88
N THR A 35 -0.98 2.75 -32.80
CA THR A 35 0.44 2.79 -33.08
C THR A 35 1.18 3.28 -31.86
N SER A 36 2.40 2.82 -31.60
CA SER A 36 3.22 3.09 -30.40
C SER A 36 3.53 4.58 -30.14
N GLY A 37 2.96 5.51 -30.88
CA GLY A 37 3.14 6.96 -30.75
C GLY A 37 2.10 7.69 -29.90
N ASP A 38 0.91 7.10 -29.64
CA ASP A 38 -0.22 7.79 -29.01
C ASP A 38 -0.54 7.29 -27.59
N TYR A 39 0.28 6.43 -26.98
CA TYR A 39 0.03 5.90 -25.65
C TYR A 39 0.49 6.90 -24.57
N ASP A 40 -0.45 7.58 -23.94
CA ASP A 40 -0.22 8.48 -22.81
C ASP A 40 -0.69 7.79 -21.51
N PRO A 41 0.22 7.15 -20.76
CA PRO A 41 -0.16 6.41 -19.56
C PRO A 41 -0.69 7.33 -18.43
N VAL A 42 -0.25 8.58 -18.39
CA VAL A 42 -0.70 9.55 -17.37
C VAL A 42 -2.17 9.94 -17.59
N ALA A 43 -2.61 10.03 -18.85
CA ALA A 43 -4.00 10.37 -19.16
C ALA A 43 -5.02 9.27 -18.80
N LEU A 44 -4.55 8.06 -18.53
CA LEU A 44 -5.39 6.91 -18.13
C LEU A 44 -5.56 6.81 -16.62
N VAL A 45 -4.69 7.47 -15.84
CA VAL A 45 -4.73 7.41 -14.36
C VAL A 45 -5.80 8.33 -13.81
N ASP A 46 -6.60 7.82 -12.91
CA ASP A 46 -7.44 8.62 -12.02
C ASP A 46 -6.95 8.46 -10.57
N PRO A 47 -6.25 9.48 -9.99
CA PRO A 47 -5.78 9.44 -8.60
C PRO A 47 -6.90 9.40 -7.57
N MET A 48 -8.18 9.60 -7.98
CA MET A 48 -9.33 9.52 -7.08
C MET A 48 -9.74 8.07 -6.81
N VAL A 49 -9.28 7.09 -7.59
CA VAL A 49 -9.56 5.67 -7.32
C VAL A 49 -8.99 5.27 -5.95
N GLY A 50 -9.82 4.65 -5.11
CA GLY A 50 -9.45 4.24 -3.76
C GLY A 50 -9.54 5.34 -2.69
N THR A 51 -9.91 6.57 -3.04
CA THR A 51 -10.09 7.66 -2.06
C THR A 51 -11.44 7.62 -1.33
N GLY A 52 -12.31 6.72 -1.71
CA GLY A 52 -13.61 6.46 -1.07
C GLY A 52 -13.69 5.05 -0.49
N ALA A 53 -14.75 4.75 0.22
CA ALA A 53 -14.92 3.51 0.97
C ALA A 53 -13.70 3.25 1.89
N HIS A 54 -13.05 2.09 1.75
CA HIS A 54 -11.92 1.66 2.60
C HIS A 54 -10.58 1.59 1.85
N GLY A 55 -10.43 2.29 0.71
CA GLY A 55 -9.20 2.23 -0.08
C GLY A 55 -8.03 3.04 0.51
N HIS A 56 -8.33 4.08 1.28
CA HIS A 56 -7.40 4.95 2.00
C HIS A 56 -6.31 5.60 1.14
N THR A 57 -6.51 5.72 -0.17
CA THR A 57 -5.57 6.40 -1.04
C THR A 57 -5.73 7.92 -0.97
N THR A 58 -4.72 8.68 -1.42
CA THR A 58 -4.75 10.14 -1.46
C THR A 58 -4.62 10.66 -2.89
N PRO A 59 -5.36 11.73 -3.28
CA PRO A 59 -5.22 12.37 -4.58
C PRO A 59 -4.05 13.37 -4.64
N ALA A 60 -3.13 13.33 -3.67
CA ALA A 60 -2.05 14.29 -3.52
C ALA A 60 -1.13 14.35 -4.75
N ALA A 61 -0.68 15.57 -5.09
CA ALA A 61 0.35 15.80 -6.09
C ALA A 61 1.71 15.34 -5.55
N CYS A 62 2.30 14.30 -6.15
CA CYS A 62 3.59 13.75 -5.78
C CYS A 62 4.39 13.29 -7.01
N LEU A 63 5.69 13.03 -6.85
CA LEU A 63 6.48 12.23 -7.78
C LEU A 63 6.43 10.75 -7.40
N PRO A 64 6.77 9.83 -8.32
CA PRO A 64 6.96 8.43 -7.94
C PRO A 64 7.93 8.32 -6.79
N TYR A 65 7.47 7.68 -5.70
CA TYR A 65 8.24 7.50 -4.47
C TYR A 65 8.73 8.80 -3.81
N GLY A 66 8.10 9.95 -4.07
CA GLY A 66 8.52 11.25 -3.52
C GLY A 66 8.30 11.37 -2.00
N MET A 67 9.17 12.14 -1.32
CA MET A 67 8.99 12.51 0.09
C MET A 67 7.76 13.40 0.27
N VAL A 68 7.55 14.35 -0.65
CA VAL A 68 6.42 15.26 -0.62
C VAL A 68 5.25 14.67 -1.41
N GLN A 69 4.11 14.65 -0.75
CA GLN A 69 2.79 14.32 -1.29
C GLN A 69 1.86 15.45 -0.89
N LEU A 70 1.82 16.50 -1.72
CA LEU A 70 1.07 17.73 -1.45
C LEU A 70 -0.39 17.57 -1.87
N GLY A 71 -1.30 17.52 -0.90
CA GLY A 71 -2.70 17.23 -1.15
C GLY A 71 -3.68 17.89 -0.21
N PRO A 72 -4.98 17.77 -0.51
CA PRO A 72 -6.06 18.24 0.34
C PRO A 72 -6.26 17.32 1.54
N ASP A 73 -6.54 17.93 2.70
CA ASP A 73 -7.05 17.21 3.87
C ASP A 73 -8.53 17.56 4.09
N THR A 74 -9.37 16.53 4.16
CA THR A 74 -10.80 16.66 4.42
C THR A 74 -11.19 16.25 5.83
N ASP A 75 -10.46 15.30 6.42
CA ASP A 75 -10.66 14.86 7.80
C ASP A 75 -9.38 14.18 8.34
N THR A 76 -9.22 14.20 9.66
CA THR A 76 -8.10 13.55 10.37
C THR A 76 -8.59 12.64 11.51
N GLY A 77 -9.90 12.48 11.68
CA GLY A 77 -10.50 11.85 12.86
C GLY A 77 -11.21 10.53 12.61
N ARG A 78 -11.27 10.05 11.35
CA ARG A 78 -11.91 8.78 10.98
C ARG A 78 -10.91 7.79 10.42
N TRP A 79 -11.17 6.50 10.64
CA TRP A 79 -10.37 5.44 10.04
C TRP A 79 -10.36 5.53 8.50
N ASP A 80 -11.54 5.75 7.86
CA ASP A 80 -11.63 5.87 6.39
C ASP A 80 -10.94 7.10 5.81
N ALA A 81 -10.56 8.08 6.64
CA ALA A 81 -9.83 9.28 6.23
C ALA A 81 -8.39 9.33 6.77
N CYS A 82 -7.81 8.18 7.13
CA CYS A 82 -6.46 8.11 7.71
C CYS A 82 -5.36 8.64 6.78
N SER A 83 -5.61 8.70 5.47
CA SER A 83 -4.74 9.35 4.49
C SER A 83 -4.93 10.87 4.38
N GLY A 84 -5.79 11.50 5.21
CA GLY A 84 -6.13 12.92 5.18
C GLY A 84 -7.29 13.28 4.26
N TYR A 85 -7.61 12.47 3.26
CA TYR A 85 -8.67 12.73 2.29
C TYR A 85 -9.67 11.58 2.22
N HIS A 86 -10.97 11.91 2.17
CA HIS A 86 -12.01 10.96 1.82
C HIS A 86 -13.00 11.57 0.83
N HIS A 87 -13.30 10.87 -0.25
CA HIS A 87 -14.11 11.37 -1.36
C HIS A 87 -15.53 11.81 -0.95
N ASP A 88 -16.14 11.20 0.07
CA ASP A 88 -17.50 11.56 0.50
C ASP A 88 -17.57 12.83 1.35
N ASP A 89 -16.42 13.47 1.64
CA ASP A 89 -16.38 14.69 2.42
C ASP A 89 -16.69 15.91 1.54
N ALA A 90 -17.36 16.90 2.13
CA ALA A 90 -17.81 18.10 1.43
C ALA A 90 -16.97 19.35 1.75
N THR A 91 -15.98 19.24 2.63
CA THR A 91 -15.14 20.36 3.06
C THR A 91 -13.66 19.98 3.09
N ILE A 92 -12.81 20.93 2.69
CA ILE A 92 -11.34 20.83 2.80
C ILE A 92 -10.87 21.68 3.99
N MET A 93 -9.99 21.12 4.83
CA MET A 93 -9.31 21.81 5.95
C MET A 93 -8.19 22.71 5.42
N GLY A 94 -7.40 22.21 4.50
CA GLY A 94 -6.24 22.84 3.91
C GLY A 94 -5.46 21.85 3.06
N PHE A 95 -4.17 22.14 2.88
CA PHE A 95 -3.28 21.34 2.02
C PHE A 95 -1.99 21.05 2.79
N SER A 96 -1.79 19.77 3.15
CA SER A 96 -0.58 19.31 3.84
C SER A 96 0.42 18.66 2.87
N HIS A 97 1.65 18.37 3.34
CA HIS A 97 2.78 18.10 2.45
C HIS A 97 3.23 16.63 2.42
N ASN A 98 2.66 15.79 3.26
CA ASN A 98 2.92 14.35 3.24
C ASN A 98 1.69 13.57 3.73
N HIS A 99 1.49 12.39 3.15
CA HIS A 99 0.33 11.54 3.42
C HIS A 99 0.73 10.07 3.44
N LEU A 100 0.04 9.26 4.23
CA LEU A 100 0.12 7.80 4.18
C LEU A 100 -0.98 7.28 3.25
N SER A 101 -0.62 6.95 2.02
CA SER A 101 -1.58 6.44 1.04
C SER A 101 -1.78 4.93 1.23
N GLY A 102 -3.03 4.53 1.45
CA GLY A 102 -3.42 3.12 1.49
C GLY A 102 -3.14 2.41 2.81
N THR A 103 -2.97 3.12 3.92
CA THR A 103 -2.78 2.48 5.23
C THR A 103 -4.06 2.52 6.06
N GLY A 104 -4.17 1.61 7.04
CA GLY A 104 -5.23 1.64 8.06
C GLY A 104 -4.90 2.50 9.28
N ALA A 105 -3.75 3.18 9.30
CA ALA A 105 -3.31 4.03 10.40
C ALA A 105 -3.09 5.47 9.94
N SER A 106 -3.48 6.42 10.78
CA SER A 106 -3.27 7.85 10.52
C SER A 106 -1.92 8.30 11.05
N ASP A 107 -1.16 9.02 10.22
CA ASP A 107 0.06 9.75 10.58
C ASP A 107 0.41 10.73 9.46
N LEU A 108 1.48 11.50 9.62
CA LEU A 108 1.98 12.50 8.68
C LEU A 108 1.09 13.75 8.63
N MET A 109 0.59 14.15 7.46
CA MET A 109 -0.19 15.39 7.23
C MET A 109 0.51 16.64 7.80
N ASP A 110 1.85 16.72 7.61
CA ASP A 110 2.68 17.76 8.15
C ASP A 110 2.52 19.07 7.38
N VAL A 111 2.57 20.19 8.11
CA VAL A 111 2.61 21.56 7.57
C VAL A 111 1.38 21.90 6.73
N LEU A 112 0.22 22.01 7.40
CA LEU A 112 -1.02 22.42 6.73
C LEU A 112 -0.94 23.90 6.31
N VAL A 113 -1.30 24.19 5.06
CA VAL A 113 -1.46 25.54 4.51
C VAL A 113 -2.90 25.78 4.12
N VAL A 114 -3.54 26.79 4.71
CA VAL A 114 -4.95 27.14 4.50
C VAL A 114 -5.06 28.52 3.85
N PRO A 115 -5.40 28.63 2.56
CA PRO A 115 -5.70 29.91 1.92
C PRO A 115 -7.14 30.34 2.25
N ARG A 116 -7.35 31.61 2.69
CA ARG A 116 -8.69 32.15 2.95
C ARG A 116 -8.82 33.63 2.58
N THR A 117 -10.06 34.02 2.26
CA THR A 117 -10.50 35.45 2.25
C THR A 117 -11.30 35.76 3.52
N GLY A 118 -11.49 37.06 3.83
CA GLY A 118 -12.27 37.48 4.99
C GLY A 118 -11.51 37.43 6.32
N PRO A 119 -12.20 37.32 7.46
CA PRO A 119 -11.59 37.32 8.79
C PRO A 119 -10.68 36.11 9.00
N LEU A 120 -9.60 36.30 9.76
CA LEU A 120 -8.75 35.22 10.19
C LEU A 120 -9.50 34.30 11.20
N VAL A 121 -9.54 33.01 10.92
CA VAL A 121 -10.11 31.97 11.79
C VAL A 121 -9.02 30.98 12.09
N LEU A 122 -8.87 30.57 13.35
CA LEU A 122 -7.85 29.63 13.80
C LEU A 122 -8.42 28.24 14.10
N ASP A 123 -9.74 28.12 14.29
CA ASP A 123 -10.43 26.89 14.61
C ASP A 123 -10.53 25.99 13.37
N PRO A 124 -10.04 24.74 13.42
CA PRO A 124 -10.20 23.77 12.34
C PRO A 124 -11.66 23.32 12.15
N GLY A 125 -12.51 23.44 13.17
CA GLY A 125 -13.85 22.85 13.19
C GLY A 125 -13.83 21.32 13.09
N THR A 126 -15.01 20.76 12.89
CA THR A 126 -15.17 19.35 12.56
C THR A 126 -15.96 19.19 11.27
N ARG A 127 -15.97 17.98 10.72
CA ARG A 127 -16.79 17.63 9.54
C ARG A 127 -18.27 17.92 9.77
N GLU A 128 -18.78 17.64 10.99
CA GLU A 128 -20.18 17.81 11.38
C GLU A 128 -20.51 19.27 11.75
N ARG A 129 -19.49 20.07 12.06
CA ARG A 129 -19.60 21.50 12.43
C ARG A 129 -18.53 22.33 11.73
N PRO A 130 -18.63 22.53 10.41
CA PRO A 130 -17.67 23.32 9.64
C PRO A 130 -17.88 24.83 9.80
N GLU A 131 -19.05 25.28 10.28
CA GLU A 131 -19.41 26.69 10.35
C GLU A 131 -18.53 27.43 11.36
N GLY A 132 -18.01 28.62 10.94
CA GLY A 132 -17.15 29.42 11.78
C GLY A 132 -15.71 28.90 11.90
N SER A 133 -15.37 27.85 11.23
CA SER A 133 -14.02 27.28 11.18
C SER A 133 -13.23 27.76 9.95
N TYR A 134 -11.97 27.32 9.81
CA TYR A 134 -11.20 27.57 8.59
C TYR A 134 -11.46 26.54 7.48
N ARG A 135 -12.25 25.47 7.71
CA ARG A 135 -12.70 24.54 6.67
C ARG A 135 -13.48 25.27 5.59
N GLN A 136 -13.40 24.79 4.36
CA GLN A 136 -14.06 25.40 3.22
C GLN A 136 -14.77 24.33 2.37
N ALA A 137 -16.00 24.66 1.99
CA ALA A 137 -16.77 23.82 1.09
C ALA A 137 -16.12 23.75 -0.30
N PHE A 138 -16.23 22.61 -0.95
CA PHE A 138 -15.82 22.40 -2.34
C PHE A 138 -16.85 21.55 -3.10
N ASP A 139 -16.59 21.26 -4.36
CA ASP A 139 -17.40 20.39 -5.19
C ASP A 139 -16.46 19.55 -6.06
N HIS A 140 -16.71 18.24 -6.17
CA HIS A 140 -15.92 17.36 -7.01
C HIS A 140 -15.96 17.76 -8.50
N ALA A 141 -17.02 18.48 -8.94
CA ALA A 141 -17.06 19.03 -10.30
C ALA A 141 -15.99 20.12 -10.56
N ASP A 142 -15.51 20.79 -9.49
CA ASP A 142 -14.46 21.79 -9.51
C ASP A 142 -13.09 21.23 -9.06
N GLU A 143 -13.00 19.90 -8.85
CA GLU A 143 -11.82 19.19 -8.42
C GLU A 143 -11.16 18.44 -9.58
N ARG A 144 -9.86 18.43 -9.62
CA ARG A 144 -9.06 17.71 -10.62
C ARG A 144 -7.80 17.16 -10.02
N ALA A 145 -7.60 15.86 -10.13
CA ALA A 145 -6.36 15.17 -9.78
C ALA A 145 -5.73 14.52 -11.03
N GLU A 146 -4.40 14.63 -11.14
CA GLU A 146 -3.57 13.95 -12.15
C GLU A 146 -2.26 13.53 -11.47
N PRO A 147 -1.56 12.51 -11.94
CA PRO A 147 -0.23 12.20 -11.41
C PRO A 147 0.70 13.42 -11.39
N GLY A 148 1.10 13.87 -10.20
CA GLY A 148 1.92 15.05 -9.99
C GLY A 148 1.20 16.40 -10.00
N TYR A 149 -0.13 16.41 -10.01
CA TYR A 149 -0.93 17.65 -9.99
C TYR A 149 -2.28 17.46 -9.33
N TYR A 150 -2.69 18.46 -8.54
CA TYR A 150 -4.03 18.57 -7.96
C TYR A 150 -4.55 20.00 -8.11
N ALA A 151 -5.86 20.19 -8.32
CA ALA A 151 -6.51 21.49 -8.33
C ALA A 151 -7.94 21.41 -7.81
N VAL A 152 -8.37 22.51 -7.16
CA VAL A 152 -9.74 22.64 -6.65
C VAL A 152 -10.13 24.12 -6.53
N ARG A 153 -11.44 24.40 -6.59
CA ARG A 153 -11.99 25.71 -6.24
C ARG A 153 -12.69 25.63 -4.88
N LEU A 154 -12.22 26.43 -3.93
CA LEU A 154 -12.84 26.57 -2.60
C LEU A 154 -14.04 27.51 -2.70
N LYS A 155 -15.24 27.02 -2.37
CA LYS A 155 -16.52 27.75 -2.57
C LYS A 155 -16.66 28.95 -1.67
N ASP A 156 -16.28 28.83 -0.39
CA ASP A 156 -16.50 29.87 0.61
C ASP A 156 -15.63 31.11 0.35
N SER A 157 -14.39 30.94 -0.06
CA SER A 157 -13.45 32.00 -0.37
C SER A 157 -13.39 32.36 -1.86
N GLY A 158 -13.86 31.48 -2.75
CA GLY A 158 -13.71 31.61 -4.20
C GLY A 158 -12.30 31.40 -4.73
N ILE A 159 -11.37 30.98 -3.88
CA ILE A 159 -9.96 30.77 -4.25
C ILE A 159 -9.82 29.57 -5.15
N ALA A 160 -9.10 29.74 -6.27
CA ALA A 160 -8.65 28.61 -7.08
C ALA A 160 -7.27 28.16 -6.59
N VAL A 161 -7.14 26.88 -6.34
CA VAL A 161 -5.93 26.22 -5.81
C VAL A 161 -5.38 25.29 -6.88
N GLU A 162 -4.08 25.34 -7.08
CA GLU A 162 -3.33 24.40 -7.91
C GLU A 162 -2.09 23.93 -7.14
N LEU A 163 -1.79 22.65 -7.15
CA LEU A 163 -0.69 22.00 -6.42
C LEU A 163 0.14 21.14 -7.38
N THR A 164 1.45 21.13 -7.18
CA THR A 164 2.38 20.21 -7.85
C THR A 164 3.58 19.95 -6.94
N ALA A 165 4.42 18.97 -7.24
CA ALA A 165 5.56 18.64 -6.41
C ALA A 165 6.81 18.23 -7.20
N THR A 166 7.96 18.42 -6.58
CA THR A 166 9.21 17.71 -6.85
C THR A 166 9.37 16.56 -5.85
N ALA A 167 10.54 15.95 -5.77
CA ALA A 167 10.74 14.82 -4.84
C ALA A 167 10.64 15.24 -3.36
N ARG A 168 11.07 16.48 -3.01
CA ARG A 168 11.15 16.96 -1.63
C ARG A 168 10.47 18.30 -1.40
N THR A 169 9.91 18.91 -2.46
CA THR A 169 9.32 20.26 -2.39
C THR A 169 7.94 20.26 -3.03
N GLY A 170 6.93 20.68 -2.26
CA GLY A 170 5.60 21.00 -2.77
C GLY A 170 5.52 22.44 -3.28
N MET A 171 4.77 22.67 -4.35
CA MET A 171 4.54 24.01 -4.89
C MET A 171 3.06 24.27 -5.07
N HIS A 172 2.59 25.38 -4.48
CA HIS A 172 1.20 25.84 -4.55
C HIS A 172 1.08 27.06 -5.44
N ARG A 173 -0.06 27.19 -6.12
CA ARG A 173 -0.48 28.39 -6.83
C ARG A 173 -1.91 28.74 -6.43
N TYR A 174 -2.10 29.86 -5.78
CA TYR A 174 -3.39 30.37 -5.32
C TYR A 174 -3.82 31.59 -6.11
N ARG A 175 -5.06 31.60 -6.61
CA ARG A 175 -5.68 32.77 -7.23
C ARG A 175 -6.80 33.25 -6.32
N PHE A 176 -6.54 34.37 -5.64
CA PHE A 176 -7.48 35.01 -4.72
C PHE A 176 -8.41 35.95 -5.47
N PRO A 177 -9.74 35.93 -5.21
CA PRO A 177 -10.66 36.94 -5.78
C PRO A 177 -10.64 38.28 -5.04
N ALA A 178 -10.09 38.31 -3.82
CA ALA A 178 -10.00 39.52 -2.94
C ALA A 178 -8.76 39.41 -2.06
N ALA A 179 -8.51 40.41 -1.23
CA ALA A 179 -7.55 40.34 -0.14
C ALA A 179 -7.83 39.13 0.75
N GLY A 180 -6.78 38.49 1.23
CA GLY A 180 -6.89 37.29 2.00
C GLY A 180 -5.71 37.04 2.93
N HIS A 181 -5.53 35.76 3.29
CA HIS A 181 -4.42 35.33 4.14
C HIS A 181 -4.10 33.84 3.88
N LEU A 182 -2.90 33.45 4.26
CA LEU A 182 -2.50 32.07 4.42
C LEU A 182 -2.36 31.77 5.91
N LEU A 183 -3.02 30.74 6.41
CA LEU A 183 -2.77 30.17 7.73
C LEU A 183 -1.88 28.94 7.57
N ILE A 184 -0.80 28.88 8.31
CA ILE A 184 0.04 27.71 8.48
C ILE A 184 -0.29 27.14 9.86
N ASP A 185 -0.75 25.89 9.90
CA ASP A 185 -1.14 25.22 11.12
C ASP A 185 -0.24 24.00 11.39
N LEU A 186 0.62 24.08 12.41
CA LEU A 186 1.47 22.97 12.84
C LEU A 186 0.78 22.07 13.88
N THR A 187 -0.44 22.40 14.31
CA THR A 187 -1.24 21.52 15.18
C THR A 187 -2.02 20.46 14.39
N HIS A 188 -2.10 20.63 13.05
CA HIS A 188 -2.78 19.73 12.16
C HIS A 188 -2.02 18.40 12.06
N GLY A 189 -2.77 17.29 11.96
CA GLY A 189 -2.23 15.95 11.77
C GLY A 189 -3.29 14.93 12.03
N ALA A 190 -2.91 13.69 11.88
CA ALA A 190 -3.74 12.57 12.22
C ALA A 190 -3.94 12.54 13.74
N ARG A 191 -5.17 12.68 14.15
CA ARG A 191 -5.55 12.18 15.47
C ARG A 191 -5.79 10.70 15.31
N PRO A 192 -5.23 9.83 16.17
CA PRO A 192 -5.68 8.46 16.15
C PRO A 192 -7.20 8.50 16.31
N ALA A 193 -7.91 8.03 15.30
CA ALA A 193 -9.29 7.64 15.52
C ALA A 193 -9.24 6.73 16.73
N PRO A 194 -10.25 6.73 17.63
CA PRO A 194 -10.36 5.70 18.64
C PRO A 194 -10.41 4.38 17.87
N ASP A 195 -9.22 3.83 17.67
CA ASP A 195 -9.02 2.63 16.88
C ASP A 195 -9.67 1.48 17.66
N PRO A 196 -10.77 0.90 17.16
CA PRO A 196 -11.37 -0.26 17.78
C PRO A 196 -10.43 -1.47 17.78
N ILE A 197 -9.30 -1.36 17.05
CA ILE A 197 -8.31 -2.40 16.84
C ILE A 197 -7.01 -2.10 17.58
N SER A 198 -6.77 -0.86 18.03
CA SER A 198 -5.55 -0.49 18.76
C SER A 198 -5.35 -1.39 19.98
N LEU A 199 -4.29 -2.18 19.91
CA LEU A 199 -3.79 -2.98 21.02
C LEU A 199 -3.20 -2.12 22.15
N ARG A 200 -3.20 -0.81 22.01
CA ARG A 200 -2.75 0.15 23.02
C ARG A 200 -3.93 0.47 23.92
N ASP A 201 -3.93 -0.07 25.12
CA ASP A 201 -4.87 0.20 26.20
C ASP A 201 -4.79 1.67 26.75
N ASP A 202 -4.35 2.63 25.95
CA ASP A 202 -4.25 4.03 26.34
C ASP A 202 -5.24 4.90 25.52
N PRO A 203 -6.46 5.10 26.00
CA PRO A 203 -7.47 5.93 25.34
C PRO A 203 -7.18 7.44 25.43
N ALA A 204 -6.06 7.86 26.00
CA ALA A 204 -5.77 9.25 26.36
C ALA A 204 -4.65 9.88 25.51
N ARG A 205 -4.09 9.22 24.50
CA ARG A 205 -3.14 9.87 23.62
C ARG A 205 -3.89 10.58 22.48
N ASP A 206 -4.27 11.80 22.76
CA ASP A 206 -4.44 12.80 21.70
C ASP A 206 -3.14 12.92 20.92
N THR A 207 -3.22 13.12 19.59
CA THR A 207 -2.06 13.48 18.77
C THR A 207 -1.47 14.76 19.30
N ASP A 208 -0.41 14.64 20.04
CA ASP A 208 0.23 15.79 20.60
C ASP A 208 1.48 16.12 19.78
N VAL A 209 1.42 17.26 19.11
CA VAL A 209 2.66 17.95 18.76
C VAL A 209 3.34 18.30 20.07
N THR A 210 4.45 17.62 20.38
CA THR A 210 5.16 17.82 21.65
C THR A 210 6.01 19.07 21.63
N GLU A 211 6.65 19.34 20.49
CA GLU A 211 7.48 20.50 20.26
C GLU A 211 7.30 21.00 18.82
N ALA A 212 7.20 22.31 18.65
CA ALA A 212 7.25 22.94 17.36
C ALA A 212 8.01 24.28 17.42
N MET A 213 8.50 24.70 16.27
CA MET A 213 9.17 25.99 16.08
C MET A 213 8.73 26.61 14.75
N LEU A 214 8.49 27.93 14.78
CA LEU A 214 8.25 28.74 13.60
C LEU A 214 9.14 29.97 13.64
N GLN A 215 9.81 30.31 12.53
CA GLN A 215 10.70 31.46 12.45
C GLN A 215 10.66 32.10 11.06
N ILE A 216 10.63 33.44 10.99
CA ILE A 216 10.91 34.19 9.76
C ILE A 216 12.42 34.30 9.62
N ALA A 217 12.99 33.55 8.70
CA ALA A 217 14.44 33.44 8.45
C ALA A 217 14.91 34.38 7.33
N GLY A 218 14.00 34.94 6.55
CA GLY A 218 14.31 35.87 5.44
C GLY A 218 13.14 36.76 5.09
N PRO A 219 13.25 37.60 4.06
CA PRO A 219 12.17 38.47 3.62
C PRO A 219 10.97 37.71 3.04
N ASP A 220 11.20 36.51 2.51
CA ASP A 220 10.23 35.61 1.91
C ASP A 220 10.29 34.20 2.49
N LEU A 221 11.17 33.95 3.49
CA LEU A 221 11.49 32.63 4.01
C LEU A 221 11.00 32.43 5.44
N ILE A 222 10.17 31.42 5.63
CA ILE A 222 9.75 30.88 6.92
C ILE A 222 10.38 29.50 7.07
N VAL A 223 10.85 29.17 8.27
CA VAL A 223 11.34 27.85 8.62
C VAL A 223 10.66 27.34 9.87
N GLY A 224 10.56 26.05 10.02
CA GLY A 224 9.96 25.45 11.18
C GLY A 224 10.27 23.97 11.33
N SER A 225 9.80 23.44 12.45
CA SER A 225 9.86 22.01 12.75
C SER A 225 8.70 21.63 13.66
N ARG A 226 8.36 20.35 13.66
CA ARG A 226 7.48 19.75 14.68
C ARG A 226 7.94 18.35 15.04
N HIS A 227 7.72 17.99 16.31
CA HIS A 227 7.86 16.64 16.85
C HIS A 227 6.50 16.18 17.29
N VAL A 228 6.18 14.92 16.98
CA VAL A 228 4.82 14.39 17.20
C VAL A 228 4.86 13.04 17.90
N HIS A 229 3.87 12.79 18.73
CA HIS A 229 3.52 11.49 19.28
C HIS A 229 2.28 10.97 18.55
N GLU A 230 2.48 10.38 17.39
CA GLU A 230 1.45 9.74 16.57
C GLU A 230 1.72 8.24 16.48
N TRP A 231 1.28 7.59 15.42
CA TRP A 231 1.55 6.18 15.18
C TRP A 231 3.06 5.88 15.12
N ALA A 232 3.85 6.71 14.41
CA ALA A 232 5.32 6.73 14.52
C ALA A 232 5.74 7.65 15.67
N ASP A 233 5.75 7.12 16.89
CA ASP A 233 5.94 7.87 18.13
C ASP A 233 7.33 8.51 18.23
N GLY A 234 7.40 9.84 18.33
CA GLY A 234 8.64 10.62 18.40
C GLY A 234 9.18 11.05 17.03
N ARG A 235 8.38 10.95 15.97
CA ARG A 235 8.72 11.42 14.63
C ARG A 235 8.99 12.93 14.59
N GLN A 236 9.98 13.32 13.79
CA GLN A 236 10.41 14.71 13.63
C GLN A 236 10.40 15.10 12.15
N ILE A 237 9.86 16.29 11.86
CA ILE A 237 9.92 16.89 10.54
C ILE A 237 10.33 18.35 10.62
N HIS A 238 11.18 18.78 9.70
CA HIS A 238 11.62 20.15 9.50
C HIS A 238 11.16 20.62 8.13
N PHE A 239 10.90 21.91 8.01
CA PHE A 239 10.50 22.48 6.73
C PHE A 239 11.09 23.86 6.46
N ALA A 240 11.17 24.21 5.18
CA ALA A 240 11.45 25.55 4.70
C ALA A 240 10.34 25.96 3.73
N MET A 241 9.75 27.13 3.95
CA MET A 241 8.68 27.69 3.13
C MET A 241 9.10 29.02 2.55
N ARG A 242 8.97 29.21 1.24
CA ARG A 242 9.04 30.51 0.59
C ARG A 242 7.67 30.91 0.05
N VAL A 243 7.36 32.20 0.15
CA VAL A 243 6.12 32.81 -0.38
C VAL A 243 6.50 33.92 -1.38
N SER A 244 5.79 34.02 -2.50
CA SER A 244 6.09 34.97 -3.59
C SER A 244 5.73 36.44 -3.24
N CYS A 245 5.48 36.73 -1.97
CA CYS A 245 5.20 38.05 -1.45
C CYS A 245 6.05 38.37 -0.22
N ALA A 246 6.16 39.62 0.15
CA ALA A 246 6.88 40.02 1.34
C ALA A 246 6.14 39.61 2.63
N LEU A 247 6.92 39.19 3.64
CA LEU A 247 6.40 38.78 4.96
C LEU A 247 6.30 39.98 5.92
N ASP A 248 5.62 41.04 5.47
CA ASP A 248 5.52 42.32 6.23
C ASP A 248 4.42 42.26 7.29
N GLN A 249 3.37 41.48 7.08
CA GLN A 249 2.22 41.35 7.96
C GLN A 249 2.02 39.90 8.37
N VAL A 250 2.81 39.46 9.34
CA VAL A 250 2.78 38.07 9.86
C VAL A 250 2.36 38.09 11.33
N ARG A 251 1.49 37.14 11.70
CA ARG A 251 0.98 36.98 13.06
C ARG A 251 1.26 35.57 13.53
N PHE A 252 1.82 35.42 14.71
CA PHE A 252 2.12 34.14 15.34
C PHE A 252 1.14 33.82 16.46
N PHE A 253 0.81 32.56 16.62
CA PHE A 253 -0.11 32.08 17.65
C PHE A 253 0.46 30.84 18.34
N ASN A 254 0.25 30.74 19.66
CA ASN A 254 0.46 29.52 20.44
C ASN A 254 -0.80 29.27 21.27
N ALA A 255 -1.39 28.07 21.12
CA ALA A 255 -2.71 27.74 21.69
C ALA A 255 -3.77 28.81 21.38
N ASP A 256 -3.78 29.27 20.11
CA ASP A 256 -4.63 30.32 19.56
C ASP A 256 -4.50 31.72 20.24
N VAL A 257 -3.52 31.88 21.12
CA VAL A 257 -3.16 33.17 21.70
C VAL A 257 -2.13 33.90 20.82
N GLU A 258 -2.44 35.09 20.36
CA GLU A 258 -1.55 35.87 19.51
C GLU A 258 -0.30 36.35 20.25
N ALA A 259 0.86 36.12 19.63
CA ALA A 259 2.12 36.67 20.14
C ALA A 259 2.22 38.21 19.93
N PRO A 260 3.09 38.89 20.68
CA PRO A 260 3.27 40.35 20.53
C PRO A 260 3.61 40.76 19.09
N ALA A 261 3.11 41.94 18.67
CA ALA A 261 3.41 42.48 17.35
C ALA A 261 4.93 42.60 17.14
N GLY A 262 5.40 42.26 15.95
CA GLY A 262 6.84 42.26 15.61
C GLY A 262 7.57 40.98 16.00
N THR A 263 6.90 39.96 16.56
CA THR A 263 7.45 38.63 16.76
C THR A 263 7.93 38.06 15.42
N ARG A 264 9.16 37.52 15.40
CA ARG A 264 9.76 36.90 14.20
C ARG A 264 10.05 35.39 14.40
N GLY A 265 9.78 34.87 15.59
CA GLY A 265 9.95 33.45 15.88
C GLY A 265 9.27 33.09 17.18
N ILE A 266 8.77 31.83 17.23
CA ILE A 266 8.06 31.28 18.38
C ILE A 266 8.34 29.79 18.48
N ALA A 267 8.36 29.28 19.71
CA ALA A 267 8.44 27.86 20.01
C ALA A 267 7.31 27.48 20.98
N GLY A 268 6.84 26.25 20.88
CA GLY A 268 5.76 25.70 21.70
C GLY A 268 5.18 24.44 21.03
N ALA A 269 4.06 23.95 21.54
CA ALA A 269 3.41 22.76 20.96
C ALA A 269 2.32 23.12 19.95
N LEU A 270 1.51 24.16 20.24
CA LEU A 270 0.29 24.45 19.48
C LEU A 270 0.47 25.72 18.61
N LEU A 271 1.39 25.64 17.64
CA LEU A 271 1.82 26.78 16.86
C LEU A 271 1.03 26.94 15.56
N LYS A 272 0.59 28.20 15.33
CA LYS A 272 0.04 28.65 14.04
C LYS A 272 0.69 29.96 13.60
N LEU A 273 0.68 30.21 12.30
CA LEU A 273 1.20 31.44 11.70
C LEU A 273 0.25 31.92 10.62
N ALA A 274 -0.15 33.19 10.64
CA ALA A 274 -0.95 33.80 9.58
C ALA A 274 -0.15 34.85 8.81
N ILE A 275 -0.16 34.78 7.47
CA ILE A 275 0.43 35.73 6.54
C ILE A 275 -0.72 36.50 5.92
N MET A 276 -0.83 37.81 6.22
CA MET A 276 -1.87 38.67 5.65
C MET A 276 -1.47 39.12 4.25
N LEU A 277 -2.40 39.00 3.31
CA LEU A 277 -2.19 39.22 1.87
C LEU A 277 -3.16 40.27 1.34
N PRO A 278 -2.93 41.59 1.62
CA PRO A 278 -3.84 42.63 1.18
C PRO A 278 -3.96 42.73 -0.34
N ASP A 279 -2.91 42.39 -1.07
CA ASP A 279 -2.81 42.51 -2.53
C ASP A 279 -2.99 41.18 -3.27
N ALA A 280 -3.48 40.11 -2.60
CA ALA A 280 -3.57 38.77 -3.16
C ALA A 280 -4.42 38.66 -4.44
N ALA A 281 -5.35 39.58 -4.66
CA ALA A 281 -6.19 39.64 -5.88
C ALA A 281 -5.44 40.11 -7.12
N THR A 282 -4.26 40.75 -6.98
CA THR A 282 -3.55 41.40 -8.11
C THR A 282 -2.74 40.39 -8.97
N ALA A 283 -2.23 39.31 -8.36
CA ALA A 283 -1.45 38.27 -9.01
C ALA A 283 -1.59 36.94 -8.25
N PRO A 284 -1.32 35.79 -8.88
CA PRO A 284 -1.27 34.53 -8.16
C PRO A 284 -0.23 34.56 -7.03
N VAL A 285 -0.62 34.07 -5.87
CA VAL A 285 0.28 33.85 -4.74
C VAL A 285 0.88 32.45 -4.90
N LEU A 286 2.21 32.36 -4.96
CA LEU A 286 2.95 31.11 -5.04
C LEU A 286 3.58 30.80 -3.69
N VAL A 287 3.54 29.53 -3.31
CA VAL A 287 4.18 29.01 -2.09
C VAL A 287 5.00 27.78 -2.46
N LYS A 288 6.19 27.67 -1.90
CA LYS A 288 7.04 26.46 -1.99
C LYS A 288 7.35 25.99 -0.60
N VAL A 289 7.16 24.68 -0.33
CA VAL A 289 7.47 24.09 0.96
C VAL A 289 8.29 22.84 0.75
N ALA A 290 9.50 22.82 1.27
CA ALA A 290 10.36 21.64 1.29
C ALA A 290 10.39 21.00 2.68
N LEU A 291 10.45 19.69 2.73
CA LEU A 291 10.56 18.89 3.95
C LEU A 291 11.98 18.33 4.12
N SER A 292 12.36 18.06 5.38
CA SER A 292 13.57 17.34 5.75
C SER A 292 13.35 16.54 7.03
N GLY A 293 13.80 15.30 7.07
CA GLY A 293 13.85 14.49 8.29
C GLY A 293 15.07 14.80 9.19
N VAL A 294 15.97 15.67 8.74
CA VAL A 294 17.26 15.94 9.41
C VAL A 294 17.23 17.24 10.20
N ASP A 295 17.13 18.37 9.49
CA ASP A 295 17.15 19.71 10.08
C ASP A 295 16.58 20.79 9.12
N VAL A 296 16.43 21.99 9.63
CA VAL A 296 15.98 23.16 8.85
C VAL A 296 16.94 23.49 7.69
N ALA A 297 18.25 23.28 7.88
CA ALA A 297 19.23 23.52 6.82
C ALA A 297 19.07 22.54 5.67
N GLY A 298 18.75 21.28 5.96
CA GLY A 298 18.38 20.28 4.95
C GLY A 298 17.12 20.68 4.18
N ALA A 299 16.09 21.15 4.86
CA ALA A 299 14.87 21.64 4.21
C ALA A 299 15.14 22.84 3.27
N ILE A 300 15.97 23.80 3.68
CA ILE A 300 16.40 24.91 2.81
C ILE A 300 17.17 24.39 1.60
N ALA A 301 18.12 23.48 1.80
CA ALA A 301 18.91 22.88 0.72
C ALA A 301 18.02 22.10 -0.28
N ASN A 302 17.03 21.36 0.19
CA ASN A 302 16.06 20.68 -0.64
C ASN A 302 15.25 21.66 -1.50
N LEU A 303 14.75 22.74 -0.89
CA LEU A 303 13.99 23.80 -1.56
C LEU A 303 14.82 24.49 -2.65
N ASP A 304 16.04 24.91 -2.33
CA ASP A 304 16.92 25.63 -3.25
C ASP A 304 17.42 24.72 -4.40
N ALA A 305 17.63 23.43 -4.14
CA ALA A 305 18.07 22.46 -5.14
C ALA A 305 16.95 22.08 -6.14
N GLU A 306 15.72 21.89 -5.65
CA GLU A 306 14.65 21.32 -6.48
C GLU A 306 13.67 22.34 -7.06
N ALA A 307 13.49 23.49 -6.40
CA ALA A 307 12.57 24.54 -6.84
C ALA A 307 13.22 25.95 -6.73
N PRO A 308 14.34 26.21 -7.42
CA PRO A 308 15.01 27.53 -7.33
C PRO A 308 14.12 28.65 -7.86
N ASP A 309 13.37 28.40 -8.90
CA ASP A 309 12.53 29.37 -9.59
C ASP A 309 11.06 29.28 -9.19
N TRP A 310 10.26 30.30 -9.57
CA TRP A 310 8.83 30.38 -9.35
C TRP A 310 7.98 29.87 -10.53
N ASP A 311 8.58 29.08 -11.48
CA ASP A 311 7.86 28.51 -12.63
C ASP A 311 7.07 27.24 -12.22
N PHE A 312 5.86 27.43 -11.71
CA PHE A 312 4.93 26.36 -11.37
C PHE A 312 4.65 25.40 -12.52
N ASP A 313 4.50 25.95 -13.74
CA ASP A 313 4.13 25.13 -14.89
C ASP A 313 5.32 24.28 -15.38
N GLN A 314 6.56 24.73 -15.15
CA GLN A 314 7.76 23.93 -15.40
C GLN A 314 7.80 22.72 -14.44
N VAL A 315 7.57 22.93 -13.13
CA VAL A 315 7.54 21.86 -12.14
C VAL A 315 6.45 20.85 -12.49
N ARG A 316 5.24 21.29 -12.81
CA ARG A 316 4.13 20.43 -13.22
C ARG A 316 4.48 19.60 -14.47
N ARG A 317 5.09 20.21 -15.49
CA ARG A 317 5.52 19.47 -16.70
C ARG A 317 6.59 18.42 -16.39
N ALA A 318 7.54 18.74 -15.51
CA ALA A 318 8.58 17.81 -15.09
C ALA A 318 7.98 16.62 -14.31
N ALA A 319 7.05 16.88 -13.38
CA ALA A 319 6.34 15.86 -12.65
C ALA A 319 5.58 14.91 -13.58
N ARG A 320 4.81 15.45 -14.55
CA ARG A 320 4.13 14.64 -15.55
C ARG A 320 5.11 13.78 -16.37
N GLY A 321 6.28 14.32 -16.75
CA GLY A 321 7.31 13.58 -17.48
C GLY A 321 7.86 12.40 -16.67
N THR A 322 8.10 12.60 -15.38
CA THR A 322 8.55 11.54 -14.46
C THR A 322 7.50 10.43 -14.33
N TRP A 323 6.23 10.78 -14.17
CA TRP A 323 5.14 9.82 -14.15
C TRP A 323 4.95 9.08 -15.47
N THR A 324 5.11 9.77 -16.61
CA THR A 324 5.06 9.13 -17.93
C THR A 324 6.12 8.04 -18.06
N ALA A 325 7.33 8.30 -17.57
CA ALA A 325 8.42 7.33 -17.58
C ALA A 325 8.13 6.13 -16.67
N GLN A 326 7.63 6.38 -15.44
CA GLN A 326 7.33 5.32 -14.46
C GLN A 326 6.20 4.42 -14.96
N LEU A 327 5.05 5.00 -15.32
CA LEU A 327 3.87 4.26 -15.78
C LEU A 327 4.09 3.57 -17.13
N GLY A 328 4.96 4.13 -17.98
CA GLY A 328 5.33 3.57 -19.28
C GLY A 328 6.10 2.23 -19.22
N ARG A 329 6.51 1.78 -18.02
CA ARG A 329 7.17 0.47 -17.81
C ARG A 329 6.22 -0.70 -18.06
N VAL A 330 4.91 -0.51 -17.83
CA VAL A 330 3.86 -1.49 -18.12
C VAL A 330 2.82 -0.83 -19.02
N ARG A 331 2.59 -1.38 -20.20
CA ARG A 331 1.60 -0.89 -21.16
C ARG A 331 0.61 -1.98 -21.47
N VAL A 332 -0.67 -1.66 -21.45
CA VAL A 332 -1.74 -2.59 -21.82
C VAL A 332 -2.50 -2.08 -23.03
N PHE A 333 -2.96 -2.98 -23.89
CA PHE A 333 -3.66 -2.68 -25.12
C PHE A 333 -4.94 -3.48 -25.21
N GLY A 334 -6.02 -2.84 -25.65
CA GLY A 334 -7.37 -3.43 -25.67
C GLY A 334 -8.03 -3.40 -24.28
N GLY A 335 -9.04 -4.24 -24.08
CA GLY A 335 -9.91 -4.12 -22.90
C GLY A 335 -10.89 -2.95 -22.99
N THR A 336 -11.65 -2.70 -21.95
CA THR A 336 -12.56 -1.54 -21.84
C THR A 336 -11.81 -0.31 -21.33
N ALA A 337 -12.37 0.88 -21.51
CA ALA A 337 -11.81 2.11 -20.95
C ALA A 337 -11.70 2.04 -19.40
N GLU A 338 -12.69 1.45 -18.75
CA GLU A 338 -12.69 1.22 -17.31
C GLU A 338 -11.52 0.30 -16.88
N GLN A 339 -11.34 -0.84 -17.56
CA GLN A 339 -10.22 -1.75 -17.28
C GLN A 339 -8.87 -1.07 -17.48
N GLN A 340 -8.71 -0.24 -18.52
CA GLN A 340 -7.49 0.53 -18.75
C GLN A 340 -7.26 1.57 -17.64
N GLY A 341 -8.32 2.27 -17.21
CA GLY A 341 -8.27 3.24 -16.12
C GLY A 341 -7.91 2.57 -14.78
N THR A 342 -8.56 1.45 -14.45
CA THR A 342 -8.26 0.67 -13.23
C THR A 342 -6.81 0.18 -13.24
N MET A 343 -6.31 -0.34 -14.36
CA MET A 343 -4.93 -0.80 -14.50
C MET A 343 -3.92 0.34 -14.35
N ALA A 344 -4.19 1.50 -14.96
CA ALA A 344 -3.31 2.66 -14.89
C ALA A 344 -3.28 3.25 -13.47
N SER A 345 -4.44 3.33 -12.79
CA SER A 345 -4.53 3.80 -11.39
C SER A 345 -3.88 2.81 -10.42
N ALA A 346 -4.02 1.51 -10.65
CA ALA A 346 -3.31 0.50 -9.86
C ALA A 346 -1.78 0.63 -10.03
N LEU A 347 -1.27 0.83 -11.25
CA LEU A 347 0.16 1.09 -11.49
C LEU A 347 0.63 2.41 -10.84
N TYR A 348 -0.21 3.43 -10.80
CA TYR A 348 0.07 4.69 -10.10
C TYR A 348 0.22 4.46 -8.60
N HIS A 349 -0.70 3.75 -7.95
CA HIS A 349 -0.64 3.43 -6.53
C HIS A 349 0.64 2.67 -6.16
N THR A 350 1.09 1.72 -7.00
CA THR A 350 2.35 0.98 -6.74
C THR A 350 3.61 1.84 -6.81
N ALA A 351 3.51 3.13 -7.11
CA ALA A 351 4.64 4.04 -7.15
C ALA A 351 4.48 5.25 -6.19
N ILE A 352 3.52 5.21 -5.25
CA ILE A 352 3.35 6.23 -4.21
C ILE A 352 4.24 5.93 -2.99
N ALA A 353 4.24 4.71 -2.50
CA ALA A 353 5.07 4.24 -1.39
C ALA A 353 5.95 3.06 -1.84
N PRO A 354 7.08 2.78 -1.14
CA PRO A 354 7.73 3.53 -0.07
C PRO A 354 8.23 4.92 -0.50
N ASN A 355 8.22 5.87 0.43
CA ASN A 355 8.56 7.26 0.16
C ASN A 355 10.04 7.55 0.40
N LEU A 356 10.63 8.40 -0.42
CA LEU A 356 11.95 8.94 -0.21
C LEU A 356 12.04 9.64 1.16
N PHE A 357 13.08 9.35 1.95
CA PHE A 357 13.32 9.98 3.24
C PHE A 357 14.81 10.30 3.41
N ILE A 358 15.32 11.15 2.53
CA ILE A 358 16.73 11.58 2.45
C ILE A 358 16.79 12.98 1.84
N ASP A 359 17.62 13.84 2.39
CA ASP A 359 17.85 15.19 1.87
C ASP A 359 18.67 15.18 0.57
N SER A 360 18.65 16.28 -0.16
CA SER A 360 19.36 16.45 -1.44
C SER A 360 20.88 16.33 -1.29
N ASP A 361 21.41 16.61 -0.10
CA ASP A 361 22.85 16.47 0.24
C ASP A 361 23.23 15.04 0.65
N GLY A 362 22.28 14.11 0.73
CA GLY A 362 22.49 12.71 1.10
C GLY A 362 22.38 12.41 2.59
N ARG A 363 22.05 13.38 3.43
CA ARG A 363 21.80 13.14 4.86
C ARG A 363 20.38 12.61 5.07
N TYR A 364 20.21 11.75 6.06
CA TYR A 364 18.92 11.21 6.50
C TYR A 364 18.95 10.87 8.00
N ARG A 365 17.77 10.79 8.62
CA ARG A 365 17.61 10.27 9.98
C ARG A 365 17.40 8.75 9.90
N GLY A 366 18.29 8.00 10.55
CA GLY A 366 18.24 6.54 10.62
C GLY A 366 17.31 6.00 11.69
N MET A 367 17.18 4.68 11.72
CA MET A 367 16.34 3.95 12.70
C MET A 367 16.86 4.04 14.14
N ASP A 368 18.08 4.48 14.36
CA ASP A 368 18.71 4.80 15.65
C ASP A 368 18.49 6.26 16.07
N SER A 369 17.68 7.00 15.34
CA SER A 369 17.46 8.44 15.50
C SER A 369 18.69 9.31 15.23
N ALA A 370 19.82 8.74 14.83
CA ALA A 370 21.02 9.49 14.45
C ALA A 370 20.93 10.01 13.01
N VAL A 371 21.75 11.01 12.69
CA VAL A 371 21.89 11.51 11.33
C VAL A 371 22.99 10.75 10.61
N HIS A 372 22.63 10.09 9.53
CA HIS A 372 23.52 9.37 8.64
C HIS A 372 23.63 10.06 7.28
N SER A 373 24.50 9.52 6.42
CA SER A 373 24.67 9.99 5.05
C SER A 373 24.84 8.82 4.10
N THR A 374 24.21 8.91 2.95
CA THR A 374 24.36 7.97 1.84
C THR A 374 24.26 8.70 0.50
N THR A 375 24.46 8.00 -0.60
CA THR A 375 24.30 8.59 -1.94
C THR A 375 22.86 8.53 -2.40
N GLN A 376 22.45 9.44 -3.28
CA GLN A 376 21.10 9.40 -3.91
C GLN A 376 20.87 8.10 -4.71
N ALA A 377 21.93 7.45 -5.19
CA ALA A 377 21.85 6.18 -5.91
C ALA A 377 21.50 4.99 -4.99
N VAL A 378 21.89 5.05 -3.71
CA VAL A 378 21.51 4.08 -2.69
C VAL A 378 20.12 4.43 -2.16
N GLY A 379 19.92 5.69 -1.78
CA GLY A 379 18.67 6.22 -1.23
C GLY A 379 18.45 5.82 0.23
N ASN A 380 17.50 6.49 0.85
CA ASN A 380 16.84 6.05 2.07
C ASN A 380 15.34 6.31 1.91
N PHE A 381 14.51 5.37 2.34
CA PHE A 381 13.07 5.38 2.10
C PHE A 381 12.32 5.08 3.39
N SER A 382 11.01 5.27 3.37
CA SER A 382 10.11 5.15 4.50
C SER A 382 8.76 4.59 4.05
N ALA A 383 7.88 4.27 5.00
CA ALA A 383 6.56 3.70 4.74
C ALA A 383 6.62 2.32 4.07
N TYR A 384 7.26 1.38 4.75
CA TYR A 384 7.30 -0.01 4.31
C TYR A 384 6.26 -0.84 5.08
N SER A 385 5.16 -1.15 4.43
CA SER A 385 4.13 -2.07 4.91
C SER A 385 4.51 -3.52 4.57
N LEU A 386 5.48 -4.08 5.30
CA LEU A 386 6.16 -5.32 4.90
C LEU A 386 5.30 -6.58 5.02
N TRP A 387 4.34 -6.62 5.97
CA TRP A 387 3.39 -7.71 6.12
C TRP A 387 2.51 -7.88 4.87
N ASP A 388 2.22 -6.78 4.19
CA ASP A 388 1.38 -6.71 3.00
C ASP A 388 2.21 -6.87 1.74
N THR A 389 3.20 -6.00 1.57
CA THR A 389 3.88 -5.73 0.29
C THR A 389 4.80 -6.86 -0.18
N TYR A 390 5.21 -7.79 0.69
CA TYR A 390 5.98 -8.96 0.27
C TYR A 390 5.20 -9.87 -0.69
N ARG A 391 3.86 -9.82 -0.67
CA ARG A 391 2.96 -10.76 -1.36
C ARG A 391 2.80 -10.46 -2.85
N ALA A 392 2.79 -9.20 -3.27
CA ALA A 392 2.65 -8.82 -4.68
C ALA A 392 3.48 -7.59 -5.07
N PHE A 393 3.56 -6.56 -4.22
CA PHE A 393 4.24 -5.30 -4.55
C PHE A 393 5.74 -5.50 -4.77
N HIS A 394 6.48 -6.06 -3.83
CA HIS A 394 7.90 -6.34 -4.00
C HIS A 394 8.16 -7.34 -5.15
N PRO A 395 7.41 -8.44 -5.28
CA PRO A 395 7.45 -9.28 -6.47
C PRO A 395 7.26 -8.54 -7.79
N LEU A 396 6.28 -7.64 -7.87
CA LEU A 396 6.07 -6.80 -9.07
C LEU A 396 7.32 -6.00 -9.38
N LEU A 397 7.93 -5.34 -8.38
CA LEU A 397 9.14 -4.55 -8.57
C LEU A 397 10.33 -5.39 -9.03
N THR A 398 10.49 -6.62 -8.55
CA THR A 398 11.56 -7.51 -9.03
C THR A 398 11.48 -7.74 -10.53
N LEU A 399 10.30 -7.64 -11.11
CA LEU A 399 10.04 -7.85 -12.54
C LEU A 399 10.14 -6.54 -13.34
N VAL A 400 9.43 -5.47 -12.89
CA VAL A 400 9.24 -4.24 -13.66
C VAL A 400 10.26 -3.15 -13.36
N ASP A 401 10.85 -3.15 -12.16
CA ASP A 401 11.87 -2.17 -11.74
C ASP A 401 12.90 -2.81 -10.77
N PRO A 402 13.72 -3.76 -11.26
CA PRO A 402 14.68 -4.47 -10.40
C PRO A 402 15.74 -3.56 -9.78
N GLU A 403 16.00 -2.39 -10.36
CA GLU A 403 16.91 -1.40 -9.79
C GLU A 403 16.31 -0.75 -8.54
N ARG A 404 15.05 -0.31 -8.62
CA ARG A 404 14.29 0.23 -7.47
C ARG A 404 14.12 -0.82 -6.38
N CYS A 405 13.76 -2.06 -6.76
CA CYS A 405 13.73 -3.18 -5.83
C CYS A 405 15.05 -3.32 -5.07
N GLY A 406 16.18 -3.28 -5.80
CA GLY A 406 17.51 -3.34 -5.20
C GLY A 406 17.82 -2.17 -4.25
N GLN A 407 17.33 -0.96 -4.54
CA GLN A 407 17.46 0.18 -3.61
C GLN A 407 16.68 -0.08 -2.33
N PHE A 408 15.42 -0.51 -2.42
CA PHE A 408 14.59 -0.81 -1.25
C PHE A 408 15.20 -1.91 -0.39
N VAL A 409 15.63 -3.01 -0.99
CA VAL A 409 16.25 -4.13 -0.25
C VAL A 409 17.53 -3.70 0.48
N ARG A 410 18.41 -2.94 -0.18
CA ARG A 410 19.63 -2.42 0.48
C ARG A 410 19.30 -1.44 1.60
N ASN A 411 18.27 -0.61 1.44
CA ASN A 411 17.82 0.27 2.50
C ASN A 411 17.26 -0.52 3.70
N LEU A 412 16.46 -1.57 3.47
CA LEU A 412 15.95 -2.44 4.53
C LEU A 412 17.08 -3.14 5.30
N VAL A 413 18.13 -3.57 4.60
CA VAL A 413 19.36 -4.11 5.25
C VAL A 413 20.05 -3.03 6.09
N THR A 414 20.16 -1.80 5.59
CA THR A 414 20.71 -0.67 6.35
C THR A 414 19.88 -0.39 7.60
N MET A 415 18.55 -0.35 7.47
CA MET A 415 17.64 -0.17 8.60
C MET A 415 17.82 -1.25 9.67
N ALA A 416 18.01 -2.51 9.26
CA ALA A 416 18.28 -3.61 10.21
C ALA A 416 19.56 -3.42 11.02
N HIS A 417 20.57 -2.75 10.46
CA HIS A 417 21.82 -2.42 11.15
C HIS A 417 21.70 -1.21 12.07
N GLU A 418 20.89 -0.22 11.69
CA GLU A 418 20.70 1.01 12.45
C GLU A 418 19.69 0.81 13.59
N SER A 419 18.69 -0.03 13.37
CA SER A 419 17.58 -0.21 14.31
C SER A 419 18.04 -0.87 15.61
N PRO A 420 17.70 -0.30 16.78
CA PRO A 420 17.91 -0.95 18.07
C PRO A 420 17.04 -2.21 18.25
N PHE A 421 16.05 -2.39 17.37
CA PHE A 421 15.13 -3.54 17.36
C PHE A 421 15.53 -4.61 16.32
N GLY A 422 16.59 -4.39 15.55
CA GLY A 422 17.05 -5.29 14.49
C GLY A 422 16.23 -5.18 13.21
N LEU A 423 15.66 -6.29 12.74
CA LEU A 423 14.91 -6.33 11.47
C LEU A 423 13.65 -5.45 11.53
N PRO A 424 13.42 -4.57 10.52
CA PRO A 424 12.24 -3.72 10.49
C PRO A 424 10.97 -4.54 10.24
N ILE A 425 9.86 -4.08 10.85
CA ILE A 425 8.50 -4.62 10.68
C ILE A 425 7.66 -3.64 9.87
N TRP A 426 7.50 -2.41 10.36
CA TRP A 426 6.78 -1.32 9.71
C TRP A 426 7.45 0.04 9.96
N PRO A 427 8.59 0.33 9.32
CA PRO A 427 9.34 1.56 9.56
C PRO A 427 8.69 2.78 8.90
N LEU A 428 8.47 3.85 9.68
CA LEU A 428 7.96 5.14 9.24
C LEU A 428 8.89 6.28 9.68
N GLN A 429 9.53 6.94 8.71
CA GLN A 429 10.40 8.13 8.91
C GLN A 429 11.46 7.96 10.03
N GLY A 430 12.15 6.81 10.03
CA GLY A 430 13.20 6.49 11.00
C GLY A 430 12.68 5.94 12.34
N ILE A 431 11.38 5.69 12.46
CA ILE A 431 10.75 5.09 13.64
C ILE A 431 10.22 3.70 13.29
N GLU A 432 10.42 2.72 14.17
CA GLU A 432 9.76 1.42 14.08
C GLU A 432 8.40 1.49 14.79
N THR A 433 7.32 1.27 14.05
CA THR A 433 5.97 1.33 14.62
C THR A 433 5.54 0.04 15.32
N HIS A 434 6.24 -1.07 15.05
CA HIS A 434 5.87 -2.43 15.48
C HIS A 434 4.45 -2.85 15.06
N CYS A 435 3.92 -2.21 14.01
CA CYS A 435 2.64 -2.60 13.46
C CYS A 435 2.77 -3.91 12.71
N MET A 436 1.75 -4.77 12.82
CA MET A 436 1.66 -6.10 12.25
C MET A 436 2.60 -7.14 12.90
N ILE A 437 2.48 -8.37 12.46
CA ILE A 437 3.20 -9.54 12.99
C ILE A 437 4.30 -10.00 12.02
N GLY A 438 5.23 -10.80 12.54
CA GLY A 438 6.32 -11.38 11.74
C GLY A 438 7.43 -10.38 11.41
N TRP A 439 8.39 -10.87 10.63
CA TRP A 439 9.52 -10.07 10.12
C TRP A 439 9.66 -10.28 8.62
N HIS A 440 8.60 -10.00 7.87
CA HIS A 440 8.49 -10.31 6.45
C HIS A 440 9.49 -9.57 5.56
N VAL A 441 10.27 -8.65 6.13
CA VAL A 441 11.49 -8.14 5.51
C VAL A 441 12.41 -9.28 5.04
N VAL A 442 12.46 -10.41 5.76
CA VAL A 442 13.28 -11.56 5.35
C VAL A 442 12.76 -12.22 4.09
N VAL A 443 11.43 -12.20 3.87
CA VAL A 443 10.80 -12.70 2.63
C VAL A 443 11.21 -11.82 1.44
N VAL A 444 11.14 -10.48 1.62
CA VAL A 444 11.56 -9.51 0.60
C VAL A 444 13.04 -9.67 0.24
N ILE A 445 13.91 -9.84 1.23
CA ILE A 445 15.35 -10.03 1.02
C ILE A 445 15.65 -11.38 0.36
N ALA A 446 15.02 -12.47 0.84
CA ALA A 446 15.22 -13.81 0.27
C ALA A 446 14.73 -13.89 -1.18
N GLU A 447 13.58 -13.30 -1.49
CA GLU A 447 13.07 -13.15 -2.85
C GLU A 447 14.09 -12.44 -3.76
N ALA A 448 14.60 -11.30 -3.30
CA ALA A 448 15.58 -10.50 -4.04
C ALA A 448 16.86 -11.31 -4.33
N LEU A 449 17.34 -12.09 -3.36
CA LEU A 449 18.50 -12.99 -3.54
C LEU A 449 18.22 -14.05 -4.61
N VAL A 450 17.09 -14.74 -4.52
CA VAL A 450 16.68 -15.81 -5.47
C VAL A 450 16.50 -15.24 -6.88
N LYS A 451 15.99 -14.01 -7.00
CA LYS A 451 15.77 -13.33 -8.27
C LYS A 451 17.02 -12.58 -8.79
N GLY A 452 18.15 -12.69 -8.10
CA GLY A 452 19.44 -12.20 -8.58
C GLY A 452 19.66 -10.70 -8.44
N VAL A 453 18.93 -10.02 -7.55
CA VAL A 453 19.15 -8.61 -7.18
C VAL A 453 20.56 -8.47 -6.56
N LYS A 454 21.34 -7.50 -7.03
CA LYS A 454 22.73 -7.34 -6.65
C LYS A 454 22.93 -6.35 -5.49
N GLY A 455 24.06 -6.48 -4.79
CA GLY A 455 24.53 -5.51 -3.77
C GLY A 455 23.88 -5.71 -2.40
N ILE A 456 23.33 -6.88 -2.11
CA ILE A 456 22.84 -7.26 -0.78
C ILE A 456 24.01 -7.83 0.03
N ASP A 457 24.34 -7.21 1.14
CA ASP A 457 25.42 -7.69 2.05
C ASP A 457 24.86 -8.75 3.01
N VAL A 458 24.79 -9.97 2.51
CA VAL A 458 24.26 -11.12 3.28
C VAL A 458 25.16 -11.45 4.48
N ALA A 459 26.47 -11.26 4.35
CA ALA A 459 27.41 -11.56 5.44
C ALA A 459 27.23 -10.63 6.64
N ALA A 460 26.96 -9.35 6.39
CA ALA A 460 26.63 -8.39 7.44
C ALA A 460 25.21 -8.63 8.01
N LEU A 461 24.25 -8.98 7.17
CA LEU A 461 22.86 -9.20 7.58
C LEU A 461 22.66 -10.47 8.43
N TRP A 462 23.33 -11.56 8.09
CA TRP A 462 23.08 -12.86 8.69
C TRP A 462 23.17 -12.91 10.23
N PRO A 463 24.12 -12.25 10.90
CA PRO A 463 24.14 -12.21 12.37
C PRO A 463 22.87 -11.65 13.00
N ILE A 464 22.22 -10.65 12.38
CA ILE A 464 20.98 -10.05 12.86
C ILE A 464 19.83 -11.04 12.69
N VAL A 465 19.69 -11.62 11.49
CA VAL A 465 18.68 -12.64 11.20
C VAL A 465 18.83 -13.85 12.11
N ARG A 466 20.06 -14.30 12.33
CA ARG A 466 20.37 -15.45 13.19
C ARG A 466 20.00 -15.21 14.64
N SER A 467 20.31 -14.02 15.16
CA SER A 467 19.95 -13.64 16.54
C SER A 467 18.45 -13.68 16.76
N LEU A 468 17.66 -13.08 15.84
CA LEU A 468 16.20 -13.17 15.87
C LEU A 468 15.74 -14.63 15.83
N ALA A 469 16.26 -15.42 14.90
CA ALA A 469 15.78 -16.78 14.67
C ALA A 469 16.03 -17.73 15.83
N PHE A 470 17.14 -17.56 16.58
CA PHE A 470 17.62 -18.55 17.54
C PHE A 470 17.80 -18.03 18.97
N ASP A 471 18.05 -16.74 19.15
CA ASP A 471 18.47 -16.18 20.45
C ASP A 471 17.38 -15.25 21.06
N ASP A 472 16.47 -14.68 20.24
CA ASP A 472 15.39 -13.82 20.73
C ASP A 472 14.23 -14.66 21.30
N ASP A 473 13.77 -14.31 22.48
CA ASP A 473 12.64 -14.98 23.18
C ASP A 473 11.34 -14.17 23.14
N GLY A 474 11.38 -12.96 22.58
CA GLY A 474 10.24 -12.07 22.45
C GLY A 474 9.16 -12.56 21.48
N HIS A 475 8.04 -11.90 21.46
CA HIS A 475 6.94 -12.07 20.48
C HIS A 475 6.43 -13.51 20.32
N GLY A 476 6.64 -14.38 21.34
CA GLY A 476 6.27 -15.79 21.29
C GLY A 476 7.29 -16.71 20.61
N LEU A 477 8.50 -16.23 20.32
CA LEU A 477 9.55 -17.02 19.66
C LEU A 477 10.07 -18.17 20.55
N GLU A 478 10.18 -17.98 21.87
CA GLU A 478 10.57 -19.07 22.79
C GLU A 478 9.62 -20.28 22.69
N PRO A 479 8.29 -20.13 22.98
CA PRO A 479 7.38 -21.26 22.84
C PRO A 479 7.30 -21.78 21.40
N TYR A 480 7.39 -20.93 20.38
CA TYR A 480 7.43 -21.35 18.97
C TYR A 480 8.59 -22.29 18.67
N ARG A 481 9.79 -22.00 19.17
CA ARG A 481 10.95 -22.90 19.05
C ARG A 481 10.81 -24.19 19.85
N ARG A 482 10.27 -24.09 21.07
CA ARG A 482 10.22 -25.21 22.02
C ARG A 482 9.04 -26.16 21.75
N LEU A 483 7.85 -25.61 21.44
CA LEU A 483 6.60 -26.39 21.29
C LEU A 483 6.26 -26.65 19.81
N GLY A 484 6.82 -25.90 18.89
CA GLY A 484 6.45 -25.90 17.49
C GLY A 484 5.18 -25.10 17.19
N TYR A 485 4.69 -24.30 18.14
CA TYR A 485 3.59 -23.36 18.00
C TYR A 485 3.62 -22.32 19.12
N ILE A 486 2.84 -21.26 18.97
CA ILE A 486 2.65 -20.23 19.97
C ILE A 486 1.32 -20.49 20.72
N PRO A 487 1.31 -20.61 22.06
CA PRO A 487 0.09 -20.88 22.81
C PRO A 487 -0.86 -19.70 22.86
N ALA A 488 -2.15 -19.93 22.61
CA ALA A 488 -3.19 -18.90 22.56
C ALA A 488 -3.58 -18.35 23.93
N ASP A 489 -3.28 -19.05 25.01
CA ASP A 489 -3.49 -18.62 26.38
C ASP A 489 -2.34 -17.76 26.93
N THR A 490 -1.26 -17.57 26.17
CA THR A 490 -0.09 -16.80 26.61
C THR A 490 0.29 -15.66 25.68
N VAL A 491 0.02 -15.79 24.38
CA VAL A 491 0.38 -14.80 23.38
C VAL A 491 -0.80 -14.55 22.43
N ARG A 492 -1.11 -13.29 22.22
CA ARG A 492 -2.13 -12.87 21.23
C ARG A 492 -1.69 -13.19 19.81
N GLU A 493 -2.65 -13.38 18.89
CA GLU A 493 -2.43 -13.66 17.49
C GLU A 493 -1.61 -14.94 17.25
N SER A 494 -1.72 -15.85 18.19
CA SER A 494 -0.89 -17.06 18.32
C SER A 494 -0.91 -17.94 17.07
N ALA A 495 -2.10 -18.12 16.46
CA ALA A 495 -2.25 -18.93 15.27
C ALA A 495 -1.62 -18.25 14.06
N SER A 496 -1.93 -16.97 13.79
CA SER A 496 -1.31 -16.22 12.69
C SER A 496 0.21 -16.15 12.85
N LYS A 497 0.71 -15.80 14.04
CA LYS A 497 2.16 -15.77 14.31
C LYS A 497 2.83 -17.13 14.04
N THR A 498 2.20 -18.22 14.46
CA THR A 498 2.76 -19.57 14.20
C THR A 498 2.85 -19.88 12.70
N LEU A 499 1.81 -19.50 11.92
CA LEU A 499 1.78 -19.70 10.48
C LEU A 499 2.82 -18.83 9.76
N GLU A 500 2.85 -17.55 10.08
CA GLU A 500 3.65 -16.57 9.37
C GLU A 500 5.13 -16.63 9.75
N TYR A 501 5.47 -17.00 11.00
CA TYR A 501 6.85 -17.32 11.39
C TYR A 501 7.38 -18.54 10.63
N GLY A 502 6.49 -19.46 10.18
CA GLY A 502 6.87 -20.54 9.27
C GLY A 502 7.27 -20.02 7.89
N ILE A 503 6.62 -18.98 7.39
CA ILE A 503 7.00 -18.30 6.13
C ILE A 503 8.34 -17.58 6.31
N ASP A 504 8.50 -16.85 7.43
CA ASP A 504 9.76 -16.19 7.75
C ASP A 504 10.93 -17.18 7.88
N ASP A 505 10.73 -18.32 8.56
CA ASP A 505 11.73 -19.37 8.69
C ASP A 505 12.18 -19.93 7.34
N TRP A 506 11.23 -20.14 6.42
CA TRP A 506 11.51 -20.53 5.05
C TRP A 506 12.41 -19.51 4.34
N ALA A 507 12.09 -18.24 4.45
CA ALA A 507 12.87 -17.14 3.89
C ALA A 507 14.26 -17.00 4.57
N MET A 508 14.30 -17.08 5.91
CA MET A 508 15.56 -17.04 6.68
C MET A 508 16.48 -18.21 6.32
N ALA A 509 15.91 -19.39 5.99
CA ALA A 509 16.72 -20.54 5.53
C ALA A 509 17.44 -20.23 4.20
N VAL A 510 16.81 -19.48 3.29
CA VAL A 510 17.46 -19.04 2.05
C VAL A 510 18.58 -18.03 2.33
N ILE A 511 18.35 -17.10 3.24
CA ILE A 511 19.38 -16.12 3.66
C ILE A 511 20.55 -16.85 4.33
N ALA A 512 20.26 -17.85 5.18
CA ALA A 512 21.29 -18.68 5.84
C ALA A 512 22.16 -19.44 4.83
N ASP A 513 21.54 -20.05 3.81
CA ASP A 513 22.28 -20.72 2.73
C ASP A 513 23.17 -19.73 1.97
N ALA A 514 22.66 -18.55 1.66
CA ALA A 514 23.42 -17.49 1.01
C ALA A 514 24.63 -17.02 1.85
N ALA A 515 24.49 -17.08 3.18
CA ALA A 515 25.56 -16.78 4.14
C ALA A 515 26.52 -17.98 4.38
N GLY A 516 26.26 -19.15 3.80
CA GLY A 516 27.03 -20.38 4.05
C GLY A 516 26.72 -21.08 5.37
N ALA A 517 25.63 -20.69 6.06
CA ALA A 517 25.20 -21.24 7.35
C ALA A 517 24.21 -22.44 7.15
N HIS A 518 24.66 -23.47 6.44
CA HIS A 518 23.78 -24.57 5.97
C HIS A 518 23.13 -25.38 7.11
N ASP A 519 23.80 -25.54 8.26
CA ASP A 519 23.22 -26.23 9.43
C ASP A 519 22.02 -25.45 10.01
N ASP A 520 22.13 -24.13 10.08
CA ASP A 520 21.06 -23.27 10.55
C ASP A 520 19.93 -23.20 9.49
N ALA A 521 20.27 -23.18 8.20
CA ALA A 521 19.29 -23.29 7.11
C ALA A 521 18.46 -24.57 7.21
N ALA A 522 19.09 -25.70 7.53
CA ALA A 522 18.37 -26.99 7.69
C ALA A 522 17.40 -26.95 8.88
N LYS A 523 17.77 -26.32 10.01
CA LYS A 523 16.89 -26.14 11.19
C LYS A 523 15.70 -25.25 10.86
N LEU A 524 15.94 -24.13 10.17
CA LEU A 524 14.91 -23.18 9.75
C LEU A 524 13.90 -23.84 8.78
N ARG A 525 14.36 -24.59 7.79
CA ARG A 525 13.48 -25.38 6.91
C ARG A 525 12.63 -26.37 7.68
N ALA A 526 13.20 -27.07 8.66
CA ALA A 526 12.43 -28.01 9.49
C ALA A 526 11.35 -27.26 10.29
N ARG A 527 11.70 -26.09 10.85
CA ARG A 527 10.81 -25.27 11.67
C ARG A 527 9.72 -24.57 10.84
N SER A 528 9.98 -24.26 9.58
CA SER A 528 8.97 -23.66 8.67
C SER A 528 7.73 -24.55 8.48
N HIS A 529 7.81 -25.83 8.84
CA HIS A 529 6.67 -26.74 8.83
C HIS A 529 5.85 -26.76 10.14
N ASN A 530 6.15 -25.93 11.09
CA ASN A 530 5.45 -25.84 12.38
C ASN A 530 3.96 -25.52 12.24
N TRP A 531 3.53 -24.86 11.14
CA TRP A 531 2.12 -24.62 10.82
C TRP A 531 1.25 -25.90 10.92
N ARG A 532 1.81 -27.09 10.69
CA ARG A 532 1.11 -28.38 10.75
C ARG A 532 0.62 -28.71 12.15
N THR A 533 1.25 -28.18 13.20
CA THR A 533 0.83 -28.38 14.58
C THR A 533 -0.54 -27.77 14.88
N LEU A 534 -0.93 -26.74 14.12
CA LEU A 534 -2.22 -26.07 14.27
C LEU A 534 -3.33 -26.67 13.41
N TYR A 535 -3.01 -27.50 12.42
CA TYR A 535 -4.05 -28.11 11.60
C TYR A 535 -4.81 -29.21 12.36
N ASP A 536 -6.13 -29.03 12.51
CA ASP A 536 -7.02 -30.01 13.11
C ASP A 536 -7.74 -30.85 12.04
N PRO A 537 -7.37 -32.12 11.85
CA PRO A 537 -8.00 -32.96 10.84
C PRO A 537 -9.48 -33.29 11.12
N GLN A 538 -9.97 -33.09 12.34
CA GLN A 538 -11.37 -33.34 12.68
C GLN A 538 -12.27 -32.22 12.14
N THR A 539 -11.83 -30.96 12.24
CA THR A 539 -12.56 -29.81 11.71
C THR A 539 -12.15 -29.42 10.28
N GLY A 540 -10.93 -29.79 9.89
CA GLY A 540 -10.32 -29.40 8.62
C GLY A 540 -9.86 -27.95 8.59
N PHE A 541 -9.63 -27.33 9.75
CA PHE A 541 -9.15 -25.96 9.89
C PHE A 541 -7.83 -25.89 10.66
N VAL A 542 -7.08 -24.82 10.43
CA VAL A 542 -6.09 -24.37 11.40
C VAL A 542 -6.82 -23.84 12.62
N ARG A 543 -6.38 -24.28 13.81
CA ARG A 543 -6.94 -23.88 15.11
C ARG A 543 -5.85 -23.46 16.08
N PRO A 544 -6.12 -22.49 16.96
CA PRO A 544 -5.20 -22.13 18.02
C PRO A 544 -5.04 -23.28 19.04
N ARG A 545 -3.83 -23.40 19.60
CA ARG A 545 -3.53 -24.37 20.69
C ARG A 545 -3.19 -23.64 21.98
N LEU A 546 -3.59 -24.24 23.09
CA LEU A 546 -3.24 -23.79 24.44
C LEU A 546 -1.87 -24.36 24.86
N SER A 547 -1.30 -23.83 25.95
CA SER A 547 0.00 -24.26 26.49
C SER A 547 0.06 -25.74 26.91
N ASP A 548 -1.09 -26.35 27.21
CA ASP A 548 -1.21 -27.79 27.50
C ASP A 548 -1.27 -28.69 26.24
N GLY A 549 -1.25 -28.09 25.06
CA GLY A 549 -1.28 -28.79 23.77
C GLY A 549 -2.68 -29.08 23.23
N THR A 550 -3.75 -28.75 23.95
CA THR A 550 -5.12 -28.92 23.46
C THR A 550 -5.50 -27.80 22.50
N PHE A 551 -6.46 -28.03 21.60
CA PHE A 551 -7.03 -26.96 20.80
C PHE A 551 -7.94 -26.07 21.66
N ALA A 552 -7.86 -24.76 21.44
CA ALA A 552 -8.68 -23.79 22.16
C ALA A 552 -10.19 -23.96 21.84
N GLU A 553 -11.02 -23.80 22.88
CA GLU A 553 -12.48 -23.87 22.79
C GLU A 553 -13.10 -22.61 23.46
N PRO A 554 -14.25 -22.11 23.00
CA PRO A 554 -15.04 -22.59 21.84
C PRO A 554 -14.38 -22.26 20.50
N PHE A 555 -14.70 -22.99 19.44
CA PHE A 555 -14.18 -22.76 18.10
C PHE A 555 -15.31 -22.45 17.11
N ASP A 556 -15.35 -21.24 16.57
CA ASP A 556 -16.10 -20.84 15.37
C ASP A 556 -15.09 -20.46 14.28
N PRO A 557 -15.08 -21.10 13.10
CA PRO A 557 -14.10 -20.79 12.06
C PRO A 557 -14.23 -19.38 11.45
N ARG A 558 -15.30 -18.63 11.78
CA ARG A 558 -15.49 -17.23 11.38
C ARG A 558 -15.02 -16.24 12.43
N ALA A 559 -14.76 -16.71 13.66
CA ALA A 559 -14.27 -15.86 14.74
C ALA A 559 -12.78 -15.54 14.57
N LEU A 560 -12.38 -14.36 15.03
CA LEU A 560 -10.98 -13.96 15.10
C LEU A 560 -10.18 -14.78 16.14
N GLY A 561 -10.86 -15.36 17.10
CA GLY A 561 -10.27 -16.18 18.14
C GLY A 561 -11.29 -16.80 19.08
N HIS A 562 -10.81 -17.63 20.02
CA HIS A 562 -11.63 -18.30 21.02
C HIS A 562 -12.08 -17.37 22.15
N ASP A 563 -11.39 -16.24 22.35
CA ASP A 563 -11.77 -15.18 23.27
C ASP A 563 -12.06 -13.88 22.52
N SER A 564 -13.31 -13.64 22.15
CA SER A 564 -13.75 -12.49 21.37
C SER A 564 -13.62 -11.12 22.07
N ARG A 565 -13.18 -11.06 23.32
CA ARG A 565 -12.95 -9.79 24.04
C ARG A 565 -11.64 -9.13 23.66
N HIS A 566 -10.75 -9.92 23.11
CA HIS A 566 -9.41 -9.46 22.78
C HIS A 566 -9.02 -10.12 21.46
N TRP A 567 -8.61 -9.53 20.50
CA TRP A 567 -7.92 -10.08 19.33
C TRP A 567 -7.06 -11.29 19.69
N ARG A 568 -7.32 -12.40 19.18
CA ARG A 568 -7.25 -13.12 19.35
C ARG A 568 -6.33 -14.18 19.02
N ASP A 569 -6.63 -14.96 18.09
CA ASP A 569 -5.80 -16.04 17.64
C ASP A 569 -5.31 -15.77 16.22
N PHE A 570 -6.08 -14.95 15.49
CA PHE A 570 -5.81 -14.61 14.09
C PHE A 570 -5.65 -13.11 13.92
N THR A 571 -4.70 -12.70 13.07
CA THR A 571 -4.44 -11.32 12.68
C THR A 571 -5.25 -11.03 11.43
N GLU A 572 -6.21 -10.13 11.52
CA GLU A 572 -7.02 -9.62 10.41
C GLU A 572 -7.59 -10.69 9.46
N CYS A 573 -7.84 -11.88 9.99
CA CYS A 573 -8.44 -12.99 9.27
C CYS A 573 -9.15 -13.92 10.24
N ASN A 574 -9.78 -14.96 9.74
CA ASN A 574 -10.34 -16.02 10.54
C ASN A 574 -9.80 -17.39 10.09
N ALA A 575 -10.25 -18.47 10.68
CA ALA A 575 -9.72 -19.80 10.36
C ALA A 575 -9.97 -20.23 8.91
N TRP A 576 -10.94 -19.65 8.20
CA TRP A 576 -11.16 -19.95 6.79
C TRP A 576 -9.99 -19.48 5.92
N GLN A 577 -9.53 -18.23 6.07
CA GLN A 577 -8.39 -17.69 5.34
C GLN A 577 -7.08 -18.28 5.88
N ALA A 578 -6.92 -18.29 7.22
CA ALA A 578 -5.69 -18.75 7.88
C ALA A 578 -5.32 -20.21 7.56
N THR A 579 -6.30 -21.07 7.27
CA THR A 579 -6.05 -22.48 6.88
C THR A 579 -5.17 -22.59 5.63
N PHE A 580 -5.07 -21.57 4.81
CA PHE A 580 -4.29 -21.56 3.57
C PHE A 580 -3.00 -20.73 3.65
N LEU A 581 -2.60 -20.21 4.83
CA LEU A 581 -1.47 -19.30 4.98
C LEU A 581 -0.07 -19.97 4.88
N ALA A 582 0.04 -21.27 4.75
CA ALA A 582 1.33 -21.95 4.55
C ALA A 582 1.73 -22.00 3.06
N GLN A 583 1.73 -20.87 2.38
CA GLN A 583 1.97 -20.74 0.94
C GLN A 583 3.34 -21.25 0.46
N HIS A 584 4.33 -21.30 1.36
CA HIS A 584 5.65 -21.89 1.11
C HIS A 584 5.63 -23.44 1.08
N ASP A 585 4.56 -24.09 1.60
CA ASP A 585 4.42 -25.56 1.64
C ASP A 585 3.04 -26.03 1.14
N VAL A 586 2.59 -25.53 -0.02
CA VAL A 586 1.30 -25.93 -0.61
C VAL A 586 1.18 -27.46 -0.77
N PRO A 587 2.21 -28.19 -1.25
CA PRO A 587 2.15 -29.66 -1.27
C PRO A 587 1.97 -30.31 0.10
N GLY A 588 2.51 -29.70 1.17
CA GLY A 588 2.28 -30.13 2.55
C GLY A 588 0.84 -29.92 2.98
N MET A 589 0.22 -28.79 2.63
CA MET A 589 -1.21 -28.53 2.89
C MET A 589 -2.09 -29.57 2.19
N ILE A 590 -1.83 -29.85 0.92
CA ILE A 590 -2.54 -30.89 0.16
C ILE A 590 -2.43 -32.25 0.85
N ALA A 591 -1.23 -32.61 1.32
CA ALA A 591 -1.00 -33.91 1.98
C ALA A 591 -1.77 -34.05 3.30
N VAL A 592 -1.74 -33.01 4.17
CA VAL A 592 -2.45 -33.08 5.47
C VAL A 592 -3.97 -33.02 5.33
N MET A 593 -4.46 -32.39 4.26
CA MET A 593 -5.91 -32.31 3.96
C MET A 593 -6.45 -33.54 3.27
N GLY A 594 -5.61 -34.54 2.92
CA GLY A 594 -6.04 -35.81 2.34
C GLY A 594 -5.94 -35.87 0.82
N GLY A 595 -5.14 -35.05 0.19
CA GLY A 595 -4.82 -35.09 -1.24
C GLY A 595 -5.60 -34.06 -2.08
N ASP A 596 -5.33 -34.08 -3.40
CA ASP A 596 -5.82 -33.07 -4.37
C ASP A 596 -7.33 -32.83 -4.28
N ALA A 597 -8.15 -33.88 -4.26
CA ALA A 597 -9.60 -33.73 -4.27
C ALA A 597 -10.16 -33.11 -2.98
N ALA A 598 -9.57 -33.44 -1.83
CA ALA A 598 -9.96 -32.87 -0.54
C ALA A 598 -9.53 -31.41 -0.44
N PHE A 599 -8.34 -31.07 -0.91
CA PHE A 599 -7.83 -29.70 -0.98
C PHE A 599 -8.67 -28.82 -1.92
N GLU A 600 -8.99 -29.33 -3.13
CA GLU A 600 -9.88 -28.66 -4.07
C GLU A 600 -11.27 -28.38 -3.44
N ALA A 601 -11.86 -29.40 -2.79
CA ALA A 601 -13.16 -29.26 -2.14
C ALA A 601 -13.11 -28.23 -1.00
N ARG A 602 -12.01 -28.12 -0.27
CA ARG A 602 -11.82 -27.13 0.80
C ARG A 602 -11.70 -25.70 0.27
N LEU A 603 -10.97 -25.51 -0.82
CA LEU A 603 -10.92 -24.23 -1.54
C LEU A 603 -12.30 -23.84 -2.08
N ASP A 604 -13.02 -24.78 -2.70
CA ASP A 604 -14.38 -24.52 -3.19
C ASP A 604 -15.32 -24.12 -2.05
N ALA A 605 -15.21 -24.76 -0.88
CA ALA A 605 -16.00 -24.45 0.29
C ALA A 605 -15.73 -23.02 0.82
N LEU A 606 -14.47 -22.56 0.82
CA LEU A 606 -14.13 -21.18 1.18
C LEU A 606 -14.89 -20.17 0.31
N PHE A 607 -14.86 -20.33 -1.02
CA PHE A 607 -15.52 -19.43 -1.96
C PHE A 607 -17.05 -19.55 -1.99
N ALA A 608 -17.61 -20.66 -1.47
CA ALA A 608 -19.04 -20.91 -1.43
C ALA A 608 -19.69 -20.70 -0.05
N ALA A 609 -18.90 -20.44 0.97
CA ALA A 609 -19.38 -20.21 2.32
C ALA A 609 -20.25 -18.96 2.41
N ASP A 610 -21.02 -18.80 3.49
CA ASP A 610 -21.74 -17.56 3.78
C ASP A 610 -20.76 -16.42 4.04
N SER A 611 -20.91 -15.31 3.33
CA SER A 611 -20.06 -14.11 3.45
C SER A 611 -20.35 -13.26 4.68
N THR A 612 -21.32 -13.63 5.52
CA THR A 612 -21.67 -12.86 6.72
C THR A 612 -20.52 -12.90 7.73
N LEU A 613 -20.00 -11.73 8.03
CA LEU A 613 -19.00 -11.52 9.08
C LEU A 613 -19.67 -11.49 10.46
N LEU A 614 -18.93 -11.84 11.49
CA LEU A 614 -19.36 -11.66 12.87
C LEU A 614 -19.35 -10.17 13.25
N PRO A 615 -20.16 -9.74 14.25
CA PRO A 615 -20.29 -8.32 14.58
C PRO A 615 -19.00 -7.64 15.07
N ASP A 616 -18.02 -8.42 15.52
CA ASP A 616 -16.71 -7.99 16.02
C ASP A 616 -15.58 -8.14 14.97
N ALA A 617 -15.94 -8.46 13.72
CA ALA A 617 -14.95 -8.50 12.65
C ALA A 617 -14.40 -7.09 12.37
N PRO A 618 -13.09 -6.92 12.22
CA PRO A 618 -12.50 -5.64 11.89
C PRO A 618 -12.88 -5.21 10.47
N PRO A 619 -12.89 -3.89 10.20
CA PRO A 619 -13.28 -3.34 8.90
C PRO A 619 -12.33 -3.76 7.76
N ASP A 620 -11.10 -4.14 8.09
CA ASP A 620 -10.10 -4.65 7.13
C ASP A 620 -10.56 -5.92 6.42
N ILE A 621 -11.37 -6.77 7.08
CA ILE A 621 -11.93 -7.96 6.44
C ILE A 621 -13.09 -7.56 5.53
N SER A 622 -12.77 -7.22 4.30
CA SER A 622 -13.68 -6.68 3.30
C SER A 622 -13.53 -7.39 1.94
N GLY A 623 -14.30 -6.99 0.92
CA GLY A 623 -14.21 -7.58 -0.41
C GLY A 623 -14.54 -9.09 -0.43
N MET A 624 -15.61 -9.51 0.26
CA MET A 624 -15.94 -10.90 0.52
C MET A 624 -16.52 -11.63 -0.69
N ILE A 625 -15.97 -12.81 -0.99
CA ILE A 625 -16.56 -13.83 -1.89
C ILE A 625 -16.58 -15.16 -1.13
N GLY A 626 -17.72 -15.52 -0.56
CA GLY A 626 -17.76 -16.54 0.49
C GLY A 626 -17.01 -16.06 1.72
N GLN A 627 -16.08 -16.87 2.22
CA GLN A 627 -15.14 -16.46 3.28
C GLN A 627 -13.75 -16.10 2.73
N TYR A 628 -13.60 -15.95 1.43
CA TYR A 628 -12.44 -15.31 0.81
C TYR A 628 -12.60 -13.78 0.96
N ALA A 629 -11.61 -13.10 1.50
CA ALA A 629 -11.61 -11.66 1.72
C ALA A 629 -10.52 -11.00 0.85
N GLN A 630 -10.90 -10.44 -0.32
CA GLN A 630 -9.92 -9.77 -1.19
C GLN A 630 -9.39 -8.49 -0.56
N GLY A 631 -10.17 -7.83 0.28
CA GLY A 631 -9.79 -6.59 0.95
C GLY A 631 -8.71 -6.75 2.00
N ASN A 632 -8.22 -7.98 2.26
CA ASN A 632 -7.14 -8.21 3.21
C ASN A 632 -6.16 -9.31 2.74
N GLU A 633 -4.91 -9.14 3.06
CA GLU A 633 -3.73 -9.85 2.54
C GLU A 633 -3.69 -11.35 2.79
N PRO A 634 -4.17 -11.89 3.91
CA PRO A 634 -4.20 -13.35 4.12
C PRO A 634 -4.88 -14.15 3.01
N SER A 635 -5.76 -13.51 2.22
CA SER A 635 -6.48 -14.16 1.13
C SER A 635 -5.78 -14.07 -0.24
N HIS A 636 -4.87 -13.13 -0.46
CA HIS A 636 -4.40 -12.72 -1.79
C HIS A 636 -3.85 -13.86 -2.66
N HIS A 637 -3.18 -14.85 -2.07
CA HIS A 637 -2.61 -16.00 -2.80
C HIS A 637 -3.60 -17.17 -3.00
N VAL A 638 -4.70 -17.19 -2.23
CA VAL A 638 -5.56 -18.40 -2.10
C VAL A 638 -6.24 -18.78 -3.42
N ALA A 639 -6.68 -17.79 -4.22
CA ALA A 639 -7.30 -18.06 -5.53
C ALA A 639 -6.36 -18.80 -6.52
N TYR A 640 -5.05 -18.75 -6.30
CA TYR A 640 -4.04 -19.38 -7.15
C TYR A 640 -3.69 -20.82 -6.74
N LEU A 641 -4.09 -21.26 -5.55
CA LEU A 641 -3.72 -22.55 -4.98
C LEU A 641 -4.26 -23.76 -5.77
N TYR A 642 -5.32 -23.57 -6.55
CA TYR A 642 -5.87 -24.63 -7.42
C TYR A 642 -4.87 -25.17 -8.46
N ALA A 643 -3.80 -24.42 -8.76
CA ALA A 643 -2.77 -24.85 -9.68
C ALA A 643 -2.02 -26.11 -9.19
N TRP A 644 -1.83 -26.26 -7.86
CA TRP A 644 -1.12 -27.37 -7.26
C TRP A 644 -1.93 -28.66 -7.23
N CYS A 645 -3.26 -28.59 -7.15
CA CYS A 645 -4.11 -29.78 -7.24
C CYS A 645 -4.58 -30.11 -8.67
N GLY A 646 -3.97 -29.46 -9.69
CA GLY A 646 -4.14 -29.82 -11.10
C GLY A 646 -5.45 -29.31 -11.73
N VAL A 647 -6.05 -28.27 -11.17
CA VAL A 647 -7.27 -27.64 -11.68
C VAL A 647 -7.10 -26.13 -11.88
N PRO A 648 -6.04 -25.65 -12.59
CA PRO A 648 -5.75 -24.22 -12.75
C PRO A 648 -6.87 -23.45 -13.44
N TRP A 649 -7.78 -24.11 -14.14
CA TRP A 649 -8.96 -23.46 -14.70
C TRP A 649 -9.88 -22.84 -13.62
N LYS A 650 -9.89 -23.37 -12.37
CA LYS A 650 -10.59 -22.77 -11.25
C LYS A 650 -9.89 -21.49 -10.79
N THR A 651 -8.56 -21.46 -10.73
CA THR A 651 -7.79 -20.22 -10.55
C THR A 651 -8.25 -19.14 -11.53
N GLN A 652 -8.30 -19.50 -12.84
CA GLN A 652 -8.69 -18.55 -13.89
C GLN A 652 -10.09 -17.96 -13.64
N ALA A 653 -11.05 -18.81 -13.28
CA ALA A 653 -12.42 -18.39 -12.98
C ALA A 653 -12.49 -17.48 -11.73
N ARG A 654 -11.79 -17.84 -10.65
CA ARG A 654 -11.81 -17.07 -9.40
C ARG A 654 -11.12 -15.73 -9.55
N VAL A 655 -9.91 -15.72 -10.10
CA VAL A 655 -9.13 -14.49 -10.31
C VAL A 655 -9.89 -13.51 -11.22
N ARG A 656 -10.51 -14.01 -12.30
CA ARG A 656 -11.31 -13.18 -13.17
C ARG A 656 -12.54 -12.61 -12.46
N ALA A 657 -13.24 -13.41 -11.68
CA ALA A 657 -14.39 -12.95 -10.90
C ALA A 657 -13.98 -11.86 -9.89
N ILE A 658 -12.85 -12.03 -9.19
CA ILE A 658 -12.32 -11.04 -8.25
C ILE A 658 -12.04 -9.71 -8.98
N MET A 659 -11.29 -9.75 -10.10
CA MET A 659 -10.97 -8.54 -10.87
C MET A 659 -12.22 -7.82 -11.39
N ASP A 660 -13.20 -8.57 -11.91
CA ASP A 660 -14.38 -7.99 -12.55
C ASP A 660 -15.42 -7.46 -11.54
N THR A 661 -15.42 -7.94 -10.29
CA THR A 661 -16.45 -7.59 -9.30
C THR A 661 -15.97 -6.66 -8.19
N LEU A 662 -14.68 -6.65 -7.88
CA LEU A 662 -14.15 -5.96 -6.72
C LEU A 662 -13.24 -4.78 -7.07
N TYR A 663 -12.88 -4.60 -8.35
CA TYR A 663 -12.04 -3.49 -8.80
C TYR A 663 -12.74 -2.69 -9.90
N ASN A 664 -12.69 -1.37 -9.83
CA ASN A 664 -13.23 -0.49 -10.86
C ASN A 664 -12.53 0.89 -10.81
N ALA A 665 -12.82 1.76 -11.78
CA ALA A 665 -12.23 3.09 -11.91
C ALA A 665 -13.08 4.17 -11.22
N THR A 666 -13.55 3.93 -9.98
CA THR A 666 -14.29 4.91 -9.17
C THR A 666 -13.55 5.18 -7.85
N PRO A 667 -13.90 6.24 -7.12
CA PRO A 667 -13.31 6.47 -5.79
C PRO A 667 -13.45 5.28 -4.83
N ALA A 668 -14.53 4.50 -4.91
CA ALA A 668 -14.73 3.27 -4.14
C ALA A 668 -14.21 2.01 -4.87
N GLY A 669 -13.27 2.15 -5.80
CA GLY A 669 -12.85 1.10 -6.73
C GLY A 669 -11.83 0.09 -6.21
N LEU A 670 -11.51 0.11 -4.91
CA LEU A 670 -10.67 -0.89 -4.25
C LEU A 670 -11.48 -1.69 -3.23
N PRO A 671 -11.22 -3.00 -3.07
CA PRO A 671 -11.98 -3.86 -2.15
C PRO A 671 -11.64 -3.66 -0.67
N GLY A 672 -10.57 -2.99 -0.31
CA GLY A 672 -10.06 -2.69 1.02
C GLY A 672 -8.90 -1.71 0.94
N ASN A 673 -8.12 -1.59 2.01
CA ASN A 673 -6.92 -0.77 2.05
C ASN A 673 -5.98 -1.10 0.89
N ASP A 674 -5.39 -0.08 0.28
CA ASP A 674 -4.40 -0.31 -0.81
C ASP A 674 -3.08 -0.88 -0.27
N ASP A 675 -2.83 -0.71 1.02
CA ASP A 675 -1.65 -1.17 1.78
C ASP A 675 -0.33 -0.88 1.06
N CYS A 676 -0.10 0.42 0.89
CA CYS A 676 1.10 0.95 0.24
C CYS A 676 1.35 0.36 -1.15
N GLY A 677 0.28 0.10 -1.91
CA GLY A 677 0.34 -0.44 -3.26
C GLY A 677 0.19 -1.96 -3.37
N GLN A 678 0.01 -2.69 -2.26
CA GLN A 678 -0.12 -4.15 -2.29
C GLN A 678 -1.41 -4.60 -3.00
N MET A 679 -2.57 -4.02 -2.66
CA MET A 679 -3.85 -4.32 -3.28
C MET A 679 -3.82 -4.04 -4.78
N SER A 680 -3.24 -2.91 -5.16
CA SER A 680 -3.05 -2.49 -6.55
C SER A 680 -2.06 -3.41 -7.28
N ALA A 681 -0.96 -3.82 -6.65
CA ALA A 681 0.02 -4.76 -7.24
C ALA A 681 -0.60 -6.14 -7.50
N TRP A 682 -1.50 -6.61 -6.62
CA TRP A 682 -2.26 -7.84 -6.86
C TRP A 682 -3.07 -7.74 -8.15
N TYR A 683 -3.79 -6.62 -8.35
CA TYR A 683 -4.55 -6.39 -9.57
C TYR A 683 -3.66 -6.34 -10.81
N VAL A 684 -2.55 -5.60 -10.76
CA VAL A 684 -1.59 -5.48 -11.88
C VAL A 684 -1.07 -6.86 -12.29
N LEU A 685 -0.58 -7.67 -11.35
CA LEU A 685 -0.05 -9.00 -11.64
C LEU A 685 -1.14 -9.94 -12.15
N SER A 686 -2.32 -9.91 -11.54
CA SER A 686 -3.46 -10.74 -11.96
C SER A 686 -3.94 -10.37 -13.37
N ALA A 687 -3.99 -9.07 -13.71
CA ALA A 687 -4.35 -8.58 -15.04
C ALA A 687 -3.31 -8.95 -16.11
N LEU A 688 -2.03 -9.10 -15.73
CA LEU A 688 -0.97 -9.66 -16.57
C LEU A 688 -1.05 -11.18 -16.72
N GLY A 689 -1.87 -11.85 -15.89
CA GLY A 689 -2.06 -13.30 -15.90
C GLY A 689 -1.01 -14.10 -15.14
N ILE A 690 -0.30 -13.50 -14.20
CA ILE A 690 0.75 -14.13 -13.36
C ILE A 690 0.61 -13.69 -11.91
N TYR A 691 1.02 -14.55 -10.96
CA TYR A 691 1.06 -14.22 -9.53
C TYR A 691 2.10 -15.05 -8.77
N PRO A 692 2.84 -14.47 -7.78
CA PRO A 692 3.85 -15.19 -7.01
C PRO A 692 3.26 -15.72 -5.68
N VAL A 693 2.70 -16.92 -5.66
CA VAL A 693 2.11 -17.49 -4.42
C VAL A 693 3.12 -17.56 -3.29
N ASP A 694 4.31 -18.07 -3.57
CA ASP A 694 5.48 -17.98 -2.69
C ASP A 694 6.56 -17.16 -3.41
N PRO A 695 6.76 -15.88 -3.03
CA PRO A 695 7.74 -15.00 -3.68
C PRO A 695 9.18 -15.55 -3.64
N VAL A 696 9.54 -16.23 -2.54
CA VAL A 696 10.88 -16.79 -2.33
C VAL A 696 11.15 -17.97 -3.29
N SER A 697 10.11 -18.64 -3.78
CA SER A 697 10.25 -19.74 -4.74
C SER A 697 10.80 -19.31 -6.11
N GLY A 698 10.72 -18.01 -6.44
CA GLY A 698 11.15 -17.50 -7.74
C GLY A 698 10.31 -17.98 -8.92
N ILE A 699 9.06 -18.41 -8.71
CA ILE A 699 8.12 -18.79 -9.77
C ILE A 699 6.88 -17.91 -9.80
N TRP A 700 6.24 -17.87 -10.97
CA TRP A 700 4.99 -17.19 -11.24
C TRP A 700 3.93 -18.20 -11.66
N ILE A 701 2.79 -18.20 -11.01
CA ILE A 701 1.65 -19.07 -11.30
C ILE A 701 0.78 -18.38 -12.34
N PHE A 702 0.29 -19.11 -13.34
CA PHE A 702 -0.58 -18.58 -14.37
C PHE A 702 -2.02 -18.47 -13.85
N GLY A 703 -2.56 -17.25 -13.99
CA GLY A 703 -3.96 -16.90 -13.81
C GLY A 703 -4.67 -16.77 -15.15
N THR A 704 -5.42 -15.67 -15.34
CA THR A 704 -6.14 -15.31 -16.55
C THR A 704 -5.79 -13.88 -16.95
N PRO A 705 -5.11 -13.65 -18.07
CA PRO A 705 -4.84 -12.29 -18.55
C PRO A 705 -6.14 -11.52 -18.78
N LEU A 706 -6.14 -10.23 -18.45
CA LEU A 706 -7.30 -9.35 -18.65
C LEU A 706 -7.29 -8.67 -20.02
N PHE A 707 -6.10 -8.38 -20.53
CA PHE A 707 -5.88 -7.61 -21.76
C PHE A 707 -5.42 -8.50 -22.92
N PRO A 708 -5.84 -8.20 -24.16
CA PRO A 708 -5.34 -8.90 -25.37
C PRO A 708 -3.83 -8.83 -25.54
N ARG A 709 -3.23 -7.73 -25.06
CA ARG A 709 -1.76 -7.54 -25.11
C ARG A 709 -1.30 -6.66 -23.95
N ALA A 710 -0.15 -7.02 -23.38
CA ALA A 710 0.63 -6.18 -22.47
C ALA A 710 2.11 -6.18 -22.88
N GLU A 711 2.78 -5.06 -22.64
CA GLU A 711 4.22 -4.90 -22.80
C GLU A 711 4.81 -4.46 -21.46
N VAL A 712 5.75 -5.22 -20.93
CA VAL A 712 6.39 -4.99 -19.64
C VAL A 712 7.88 -4.80 -19.87
N MET A 713 8.44 -3.68 -19.41
CA MET A 713 9.88 -3.48 -19.36
C MET A 713 10.44 -4.30 -18.20
N VAL A 714 11.39 -5.19 -18.50
CA VAL A 714 12.05 -6.05 -17.53
C VAL A 714 13.56 -5.88 -17.60
N GLY A 715 14.30 -6.36 -16.60
CA GLY A 715 15.75 -6.16 -16.52
C GLY A 715 16.53 -6.59 -17.76
N GLY A 716 16.10 -7.64 -18.44
CA GLY A 716 16.72 -8.15 -19.67
C GLY A 716 16.15 -7.62 -20.98
N GLY A 717 15.18 -6.69 -20.94
CA GLY A 717 14.58 -6.12 -22.14
C GLY A 717 13.07 -5.92 -22.04
N ARG A 718 12.30 -6.41 -23.00
CA ARG A 718 10.83 -6.32 -23.03
C ARG A 718 10.19 -7.69 -22.99
N LEU A 719 9.27 -7.89 -22.05
CA LEU A 719 8.36 -9.01 -22.01
C LEU A 719 7.04 -8.59 -22.70
N VAL A 720 6.62 -9.33 -23.70
CA VAL A 720 5.33 -9.18 -24.35
C VAL A 720 4.42 -10.31 -23.91
N ILE A 721 3.27 -9.96 -23.37
CA ILE A 721 2.22 -10.91 -23.00
C ILE A 721 1.06 -10.72 -23.98
N GLU A 722 0.66 -11.77 -24.66
CA GLU A 722 -0.48 -11.76 -25.57
C GLU A 722 -1.52 -12.80 -25.13
N ALA A 723 -2.80 -12.40 -25.23
CA ALA A 723 -3.92 -13.27 -24.91
C ALA A 723 -4.97 -13.20 -26.05
N PRO A 724 -4.67 -13.78 -27.24
CA PRO A 724 -5.60 -13.79 -28.32
C PRO A 724 -6.90 -14.52 -27.93
N GLY A 725 -8.02 -13.86 -28.18
CA GLY A 725 -9.34 -14.38 -27.88
C GLY A 725 -9.86 -14.02 -26.47
N VAL A 726 -9.07 -13.36 -25.61
CA VAL A 726 -9.54 -12.93 -24.30
C VAL A 726 -10.75 -11.99 -24.41
N GLY A 727 -11.73 -12.18 -23.54
CA GLY A 727 -12.97 -11.41 -23.52
C GLY A 727 -13.81 -11.73 -22.27
N PRO A 728 -15.01 -11.15 -22.14
CA PRO A 728 -15.88 -11.38 -20.97
C PRO A 728 -16.18 -12.85 -20.71
N ASP A 729 -16.37 -13.64 -21.77
CA ASP A 729 -16.69 -15.06 -21.69
C ASP A 729 -15.48 -15.98 -21.94
N ALA A 730 -14.41 -15.45 -22.56
CA ALA A 730 -13.23 -16.24 -22.92
C ALA A 730 -12.11 -15.98 -21.89
N ILE A 731 -12.30 -16.55 -20.71
CA ILE A 731 -11.45 -16.37 -19.53
C ILE A 731 -10.50 -17.55 -19.25
N TYR A 732 -10.67 -18.67 -19.98
CA TYR A 732 -9.94 -19.91 -19.73
C TYR A 732 -8.77 -20.07 -20.67
N VAL A 733 -7.59 -20.34 -20.12
CA VAL A 733 -6.38 -20.67 -20.87
C VAL A 733 -6.55 -22.03 -21.53
N GLN A 734 -6.43 -22.05 -22.86
CA GLN A 734 -6.48 -23.28 -23.66
C GLN A 734 -5.08 -23.85 -23.87
N ARG A 735 -4.11 -22.96 -24.11
CA ARG A 735 -2.72 -23.31 -24.34
C ARG A 735 -1.81 -22.14 -24.01
N VAL A 736 -0.59 -22.41 -23.58
CA VAL A 736 0.44 -21.39 -23.35
C VAL A 736 1.60 -21.62 -24.30
N HIS A 737 2.18 -20.53 -24.81
CA HIS A 737 3.44 -20.57 -25.54
C HIS A 737 4.45 -19.63 -24.91
N TRP A 738 5.69 -20.08 -24.78
CA TRP A 738 6.83 -19.28 -24.39
C TRP A 738 7.84 -19.22 -25.52
N ASN A 739 8.09 -18.01 -26.07
CA ASN A 739 8.98 -17.80 -27.20
C ASN A 739 8.68 -18.73 -28.40
N GLY A 740 7.40 -18.88 -28.74
CA GLY A 740 6.89 -19.69 -29.84
C GLY A 740 6.88 -21.21 -29.58
N ARG A 741 7.27 -21.67 -28.40
CA ARG A 741 7.21 -23.10 -28.01
C ARG A 741 6.03 -23.35 -27.08
N VAL A 742 5.36 -24.49 -27.26
CA VAL A 742 4.28 -24.90 -26.34
C VAL A 742 4.84 -25.05 -24.94
N TRP A 743 4.15 -24.46 -23.96
CA TRP A 743 4.48 -24.47 -22.55
C TRP A 743 3.38 -25.21 -21.77
N ASN A 744 3.64 -26.43 -21.34
CA ASN A 744 2.63 -27.30 -20.73
C ASN A 744 2.48 -27.11 -19.22
N ARG A 745 3.28 -26.22 -18.60
CA ARG A 745 3.24 -25.97 -17.16
C ARG A 745 2.23 -24.86 -16.84
N SER A 746 1.61 -24.92 -15.66
CA SER A 746 0.74 -23.86 -15.12
C SER A 746 1.53 -22.74 -14.40
N TRP A 747 2.85 -22.69 -14.61
CA TRP A 747 3.78 -21.76 -13.98
C TRP A 747 5.00 -21.50 -14.86
N ILE A 748 5.74 -20.42 -14.55
CA ILE A 748 7.00 -20.05 -15.21
C ILE A 748 8.00 -19.51 -14.19
N ALA A 749 9.30 -19.75 -14.38
CA ALA A 749 10.34 -19.20 -13.50
C ALA A 749 10.56 -17.70 -13.75
N HIS A 750 10.86 -16.94 -12.68
CA HIS A 750 11.22 -15.52 -12.78
C HIS A 750 12.40 -15.31 -13.74
N ALA A 751 13.42 -16.15 -13.65
CA ALA A 751 14.60 -16.06 -14.51
C ALA A 751 14.29 -16.15 -16.02
N GLU A 752 13.17 -16.78 -16.39
CA GLU A 752 12.70 -16.78 -17.79
C GLU A 752 12.11 -15.41 -18.16
N LEU A 753 11.15 -14.91 -17.35
CA LEU A 753 10.46 -13.65 -17.61
C LEU A 753 11.40 -12.44 -17.54
N ALA A 754 12.32 -12.41 -16.58
CA ALA A 754 13.24 -11.30 -16.37
C ALA A 754 14.21 -11.04 -17.55
N ARG A 755 14.39 -12.04 -18.43
CA ARG A 755 15.18 -11.87 -19.68
C ARG A 755 14.42 -11.17 -20.79
N GLY A 756 13.12 -10.97 -20.63
CA GLY A 756 12.23 -10.59 -21.70
C GLY A 756 11.87 -11.77 -22.60
N GLY A 757 10.90 -11.56 -23.48
CA GLY A 757 10.43 -12.61 -24.39
C GLY A 757 8.97 -12.46 -24.74
N HIS A 758 8.36 -13.53 -25.25
CA HIS A 758 7.00 -13.53 -25.72
C HIS A 758 6.20 -14.66 -25.07
N LEU A 759 5.25 -14.30 -24.20
CA LEU A 759 4.33 -15.19 -23.51
C LEU A 759 2.94 -15.07 -24.15
N VAL A 760 2.40 -16.16 -24.64
CA VAL A 760 1.09 -16.17 -25.32
C VAL A 760 0.16 -17.14 -24.58
N PHE A 761 -1.02 -16.62 -24.20
CA PHE A 761 -2.13 -17.38 -23.63
C PHE A 761 -3.23 -17.50 -24.68
N GLU A 762 -3.43 -18.65 -25.31
CA GLU A 762 -4.60 -18.89 -26.15
C GLU A 762 -5.82 -19.03 -25.26
N MET A 763 -6.80 -18.13 -25.43
CA MET A 763 -7.96 -18.04 -24.55
C MET A 763 -9.20 -18.68 -25.15
N GLY A 764 -10.13 -19.17 -24.31
CA GLY A 764 -11.39 -19.74 -24.74
C GLY A 764 -12.48 -19.64 -23.66
N SER A 765 -13.74 -19.91 -24.06
CA SER A 765 -14.92 -19.74 -23.21
C SER A 765 -15.23 -20.98 -22.31
N HIS A 766 -14.51 -22.07 -22.49
CA HIS A 766 -14.73 -23.29 -21.72
C HIS A 766 -13.46 -23.72 -21.00
N PRO A 767 -13.57 -24.24 -19.76
CA PRO A 767 -12.42 -24.73 -19.01
C PRO A 767 -11.64 -25.81 -19.79
N ASN A 768 -10.33 -25.60 -19.98
CA ASN A 768 -9.44 -26.68 -20.41
C ASN A 768 -8.99 -27.48 -19.18
N ARG A 769 -9.57 -28.66 -18.99
CA ARG A 769 -9.32 -29.50 -17.81
C ARG A 769 -8.02 -30.30 -17.90
N ASP A 770 -7.36 -30.32 -19.05
CA ASP A 770 -6.09 -31.02 -19.25
C ASP A 770 -4.88 -30.10 -19.06
N PHE A 771 -5.03 -28.78 -19.25
CA PHE A 771 -3.96 -27.81 -19.01
C PHE A 771 -3.55 -27.79 -17.53
N GLY A 772 -2.24 -28.00 -17.25
CA GLY A 772 -1.67 -27.98 -15.90
C GLY A 772 -2.12 -29.15 -14.98
N ARG A 773 -2.81 -30.16 -15.50
CA ARG A 773 -3.32 -31.27 -14.70
C ARG A 773 -2.24 -32.30 -14.35
N ALA A 774 -1.37 -32.63 -15.28
CA ALA A 774 -0.32 -33.63 -15.07
C ALA A 774 0.65 -33.16 -13.96
N PRO A 775 1.13 -34.06 -13.08
CA PRO A 775 2.00 -33.66 -11.95
C PRO A 775 3.21 -32.83 -12.36
N GLU A 776 3.86 -33.15 -13.48
CA GLU A 776 5.02 -32.43 -14.03
C GLU A 776 4.67 -31.04 -14.60
N SER A 777 3.40 -30.79 -14.82
CA SER A 777 2.88 -29.49 -15.30
C SER A 777 2.47 -28.56 -14.17
N ARG A 778 2.35 -29.08 -12.95
CA ARG A 778 1.98 -28.31 -11.75
C ARG A 778 3.16 -27.54 -11.20
N PRO A 779 2.93 -26.52 -10.36
CA PRO A 779 4.01 -25.88 -9.63
C PRO A 779 4.79 -26.89 -8.78
N PRO A 780 6.11 -26.77 -8.73
CA PRO A 780 6.95 -27.77 -8.03
C PRO A 780 6.85 -27.64 -6.51
N ARG A 781 7.31 -28.66 -5.82
CA ARG A 781 7.67 -28.60 -4.42
C ARG A 781 9.13 -28.13 -4.30
N PHE A 782 9.37 -27.21 -3.42
CA PHE A 782 10.72 -26.76 -3.11
C PHE A 782 11.16 -27.34 -1.76
N GLU A 783 12.26 -28.08 -1.75
CA GLU A 783 12.93 -28.53 -0.53
C GLU A 783 14.13 -27.62 -0.21
N SER A 784 14.70 -27.04 -1.24
CA SER A 784 15.75 -26.01 -1.19
C SER A 784 15.68 -25.18 -2.46
N ILE A 785 16.13 -23.96 -2.39
CA ILE A 785 16.16 -23.02 -3.51
C ILE A 785 17.60 -22.81 -3.92
N ALA A 786 17.91 -23.04 -5.20
CA ALA A 786 19.20 -22.69 -5.74
C ALA A 786 19.32 -21.18 -5.94
N LEU A 787 20.35 -20.60 -5.35
CA LEU A 787 20.71 -19.18 -5.58
C LEU A 787 21.42 -19.04 -6.93
N PRO A 788 21.22 -17.94 -7.67
CA PRO A 788 21.83 -17.70 -8.98
C PRO A 788 23.33 -17.42 -8.93
#